data_d4caca3d978ed93217ca09995e954b30
#
_entry.id   d4caca3d978ed93217ca09995e954b30
#
_cell.length_a   1.000
_cell.length_b   1.000
_cell.length_c   1.000
_cell.angle_alpha   90.00
_cell.angle_beta   90.00
_cell.angle_gamma   90.00
#
_symmetry.space_group_name_H-M   'P 1'
#
loop_
_entity.id
_entity.type
_entity.pdbx_description
1 polymer ?
#
loop_
_entity_poly.entity_id
_entity_poly.type
_entity_poly.pdbx_seq_one_letter_code
_entity_poly.pdbx_strand_id
1 'polypeptide(L)'
;MKKITLLVISLLSLFTFAQDKSCDLLQEKSQTKIIYDRVFGLADATKARQKDVSVSYFIQLYHEIQRADFLKRLPQLEILKNAGKLGAVRNEIPLSVLITDFEKISANALESGAVFLNANQQYQPKESAATIFEHHSVNLISPLVGTAKTNTVTFVLKDAFIFNTTNRIINSIAYQNKEDGQWHNIQQNQPFTIRFNEDEQQTVNCRIQFNNGETTYQSFTLKVASSTGITARNTQNGYAPNAVSSVTATIPYQGFGETAAFFGQGEYEIFPDTVDGILDKPVFLVDGFDPGDARNIAALYTSLNYGTNQNLADYLRSLGFDIVLVNFPNYTRPNSTTVVDGGVDFIQRNAFVLVQVINLINAQKVGAEKNVIIGPSMGGLISRYALRYMEMNNLNHDTRLYISFDSPHKGANVPIGFQHLFNYMAYGPLGSTAVQPVVDGLIKSPAARQMLIDHMEGHLQSGSAFEFNTAAASLLPVGAPNYRNAFQNELNTMGFPATVRNVSIANGAGNGTMNYTPNFEVMNHTFNVTTTQRAIINLRFTPAANQTNQVSRFRGQANIFTWFTVYESLANSKAPTDTDGLDTAPGGRFDMTGFQADLGADPLLTEFFNNLNADYFTFIPTWSSMAISGTNNLYAPVTGSSTTPFVASSIPTVNENHVTLNSNNVTFALNEIISGALSTNDQALTSLWIKNPVDKIIEINSDYSIENAAITVTDMLGKIIYSVKHQNINGTLEIPVSLTKGIYLININTENGSITKKIIKN
;
A
#
# COMPACT_ATOMS: atom_id res chain seq x y z
N MET A 1 37.85 -28.95 23.16
CA MET A 1 36.74 -28.60 22.28
C MET A 1 35.93 -27.39 22.76
N LYS A 2 35.56 -27.22 24.04
CA LYS A 2 34.77 -26.02 24.49
C LYS A 2 35.48 -24.65 24.36
N LYS A 3 36.80 -24.57 24.33
CA LYS A 3 37.56 -23.29 24.19
C LYS A 3 37.71 -22.85 22.73
N ILE A 4 37.63 -23.76 21.76
CA ILE A 4 37.69 -23.44 20.33
C ILE A 4 36.32 -22.94 19.83
N THR A 5 35.23 -23.48 20.35
CA THR A 5 33.87 -23.06 20.03
C THR A 5 33.56 -21.64 20.52
N LEU A 6 34.11 -21.25 21.69
CA LEU A 6 33.94 -19.88 22.21
C LEU A 6 34.76 -18.85 21.42
N LEU A 7 35.89 -19.24 20.85
CA LEU A 7 36.70 -18.35 20.00
C LEU A 7 36.09 -18.12 18.63
N VAL A 8 35.41 -19.12 18.06
CA VAL A 8 34.69 -18.99 16.78
C VAL A 8 33.44 -18.16 16.93
N ILE A 9 32.70 -18.27 18.07
CA ILE A 9 31.51 -17.45 18.35
C ILE A 9 31.90 -15.98 18.62
N SER A 10 33.04 -15.71 19.25
CA SER A 10 33.52 -14.34 19.45
C SER A 10 34.08 -13.68 18.18
N LEU A 11 34.48 -14.47 17.18
CA LEU A 11 34.91 -13.96 15.86
C LEU A 11 33.71 -13.65 14.93
N LEU A 12 32.59 -14.35 15.07
CA LEU A 12 31.36 -14.09 14.27
C LEU A 12 30.63 -12.82 14.71
N SER A 13 30.79 -12.37 15.96
CA SER A 13 30.17 -11.13 16.45
C SER A 13 30.94 -9.85 16.09
N LEU A 14 32.10 -9.96 15.45
CA LEU A 14 32.96 -8.82 15.07
C LEU A 14 32.73 -8.36 13.61
N PHE A 15 31.95 -9.10 12.81
CA PHE A 15 31.78 -8.79 11.36
C PHE A 15 30.68 -7.78 11.02
N THR A 16 29.82 -7.39 11.97
CA THR A 16 28.63 -6.56 11.69
C THR A 16 28.89 -5.04 11.62
N PHE A 17 30.11 -4.57 11.88
CA PHE A 17 30.51 -3.15 11.81
C PHE A 17 31.76 -2.89 10.95
N ALA A 18 32.09 -3.81 10.07
CA ALA A 18 33.43 -3.78 9.44
C ALA A 18 33.62 -2.59 8.48
N GLN A 19 32.60 -2.17 7.75
CA GLN A 19 32.78 -1.17 6.68
C GLN A 19 32.88 0.26 7.23
N ASP A 20 32.07 0.67 8.19
CA ASP A 20 32.18 2.00 8.81
C ASP A 20 33.54 2.21 9.52
N LYS A 21 34.22 1.13 9.84
CA LYS A 21 35.56 1.14 10.46
C LYS A 21 36.70 0.78 9.50
N SER A 22 36.41 0.40 8.27
CA SER A 22 37.40 -0.07 7.33
C SER A 22 38.48 0.96 7.00
N CYS A 23 38.15 2.25 7.07
CA CYS A 23 39.05 3.36 6.78
C CYS A 23 39.56 4.12 8.00
N ASP A 24 39.28 3.66 9.23
CA ASP A 24 39.60 4.39 10.47
C ASP A 24 41.11 4.70 10.58
N LEU A 25 41.96 3.77 10.16
CA LEU A 25 43.43 3.96 10.17
C LEU A 25 43.91 4.96 9.10
N LEU A 26 43.07 5.34 8.16
CA LEU A 26 43.39 6.33 7.12
C LEU A 26 42.92 7.75 7.47
N GLN A 27 42.14 7.91 8.55
CA GLN A 27 41.52 9.20 8.91
C GLN A 27 42.56 10.33 9.04
N GLU A 28 43.68 10.08 9.66
CA GLU A 28 44.72 11.09 9.88
C GLU A 28 45.43 11.51 8.58
N LYS A 29 45.46 10.64 7.57
CA LYS A 29 46.01 10.93 6.25
C LYS A 29 45.05 11.72 5.34
N SER A 30 43.75 11.70 5.65
CA SER A 30 42.70 12.41 4.90
C SER A 30 42.72 13.90 5.17
N GLN A 31 42.68 14.71 4.10
CA GLN A 31 42.58 16.17 4.17
C GLN A 31 41.12 16.61 4.35
N THR A 32 40.20 16.00 3.65
CA THR A 32 38.77 16.35 3.70
C THR A 32 38.07 15.78 4.94
N LYS A 33 38.63 14.74 5.57
CA LYS A 33 38.00 13.92 6.61
C LYS A 33 36.71 13.24 6.13
N ILE A 34 36.52 13.09 4.81
CA ILE A 34 35.49 12.30 4.17
C ILE A 34 36.17 11.30 3.25
N ILE A 35 36.20 10.03 3.66
CA ILE A 35 36.76 8.93 2.85
C ILE A 35 35.57 8.11 2.34
N TYR A 36 35.31 8.17 1.02
CA TYR A 36 34.12 7.56 0.42
C TYR A 36 34.14 6.03 0.48
N ASP A 37 35.33 5.41 0.58
CA ASP A 37 35.49 3.95 0.73
C ASP A 37 34.98 3.41 2.09
N ARG A 38 34.60 4.28 3.04
CA ARG A 38 33.89 3.87 4.27
C ARG A 38 32.50 3.33 4.01
N VAL A 39 31.90 3.69 2.90
CA VAL A 39 30.52 3.33 2.56
C VAL A 39 30.48 2.46 1.32
N PHE A 40 29.35 1.78 1.14
CA PHE A 40 29.05 1.11 -0.11
C PHE A 40 28.45 2.13 -1.07
N GLY A 41 29.20 2.59 -2.04
CA GLY A 41 28.88 3.75 -2.88
C GLY A 41 27.83 3.45 -3.95
N LEU A 42 26.57 3.30 -3.56
CA LEU A 42 25.41 3.08 -4.48
C LEU A 42 25.20 4.27 -5.41
N ALA A 43 25.38 5.51 -4.90
CA ALA A 43 25.22 6.73 -5.69
C ALA A 43 26.39 6.95 -6.66
N ASP A 44 27.55 6.35 -6.40
CA ASP A 44 28.81 6.63 -7.12
C ASP A 44 29.12 8.13 -7.18
N ALA A 45 29.49 8.71 -6.05
CA ALA A 45 29.77 10.15 -5.88
C ALA A 45 30.77 10.70 -6.93
N THR A 46 31.66 9.87 -7.50
CA THR A 46 32.64 10.28 -8.51
C THR A 46 31.97 10.70 -9.83
N LYS A 47 30.76 10.22 -10.10
CA LYS A 47 29.99 10.53 -11.31
C LYS A 47 28.92 11.63 -11.09
N ALA A 48 28.88 12.25 -9.93
CA ALA A 48 27.84 13.24 -9.59
C ALA A 48 27.72 14.39 -10.58
N ARG A 49 28.82 14.81 -11.21
CA ARG A 49 28.84 15.90 -12.22
C ARG A 49 28.27 15.51 -13.59
N GLN A 50 28.03 14.23 -13.85
CA GLN A 50 27.64 13.69 -15.16
C GLN A 50 26.14 13.36 -15.23
N LYS A 51 25.38 13.59 -14.16
CA LYS A 51 23.98 13.15 -14.03
C LYS A 51 23.05 14.33 -13.78
N ASP A 52 21.86 14.27 -14.36
CA ASP A 52 20.72 15.01 -13.88
C ASP A 52 20.37 14.47 -12.48
N VAL A 53 20.20 15.39 -11.51
CA VAL A 53 20.03 15.03 -10.10
C VAL A 53 18.57 14.74 -9.83
N SER A 54 18.21 13.47 -9.62
CA SER A 54 16.93 13.11 -9.05
C SER A 54 16.94 13.23 -7.52
N VAL A 55 15.76 13.31 -6.91
CA VAL A 55 15.62 13.32 -5.44
C VAL A 55 16.23 12.07 -4.81
N SER A 56 15.96 10.90 -5.38
CA SER A 56 16.50 9.63 -4.88
C SER A 56 18.02 9.59 -4.94
N TYR A 57 18.61 10.04 -6.05
CA TYR A 57 20.06 10.15 -6.19
C TYR A 57 20.67 11.13 -5.17
N PHE A 58 20.09 12.32 -5.00
CA PHE A 58 20.57 13.33 -4.04
C PHE A 58 20.50 12.80 -2.60
N ILE A 59 19.39 12.21 -2.20
CA ILE A 59 19.17 11.67 -0.85
C ILE A 59 20.15 10.53 -0.57
N GLN A 60 20.36 9.63 -1.54
CA GLN A 60 21.35 8.54 -1.41
C GLN A 60 22.76 9.09 -1.25
N LEU A 61 23.17 10.01 -2.12
CA LEU A 61 24.51 10.61 -2.08
C LEU A 61 24.75 11.38 -0.78
N TYR A 62 23.77 12.18 -0.34
CA TYR A 62 23.82 12.90 0.94
C TYR A 62 24.05 11.91 2.10
N HIS A 63 23.29 10.81 2.12
CA HIS A 63 23.41 9.79 3.16
C HIS A 63 24.79 9.12 3.14
N GLU A 64 25.33 8.79 1.98
CA GLU A 64 26.66 8.21 1.84
C GLU A 64 27.76 9.18 2.31
N ILE A 65 27.71 10.43 1.89
CA ILE A 65 28.66 11.47 2.35
C ILE A 65 28.56 11.68 3.86
N GLN A 66 27.33 11.71 4.41
CA GLN A 66 27.11 11.83 5.85
C GLN A 66 27.77 10.70 6.63
N ARG A 67 27.65 9.45 6.17
CA ARG A 67 28.25 8.28 6.78
C ARG A 67 29.78 8.22 6.58
N ALA A 68 30.26 8.71 5.44
CA ALA A 68 31.69 8.77 5.14
C ALA A 68 32.44 9.85 5.93
N ASP A 69 31.74 10.87 6.43
CA ASP A 69 32.31 12.01 7.14
C ASP A 69 32.68 11.65 8.60
N PHE A 70 33.97 11.57 8.90
CA PHE A 70 34.48 11.33 10.26
C PHE A 70 34.08 12.45 11.23
N LEU A 71 33.92 13.67 10.76
CA LEU A 71 33.57 14.82 11.60
C LEU A 71 32.08 15.01 11.83
N LYS A 72 31.24 14.22 11.14
CA LYS A 72 29.76 14.27 11.26
C LYS A 72 29.18 15.68 11.08
N ARG A 73 29.67 16.42 10.07
CA ARG A 73 29.27 17.81 9.79
C ARG A 73 27.88 17.94 9.20
N LEU A 74 27.37 16.87 8.55
CA LEU A 74 26.06 16.87 7.93
C LEU A 74 24.99 16.40 8.94
N PRO A 75 23.85 17.13 9.02
CA PRO A 75 22.70 16.72 9.84
C PRO A 75 22.18 15.33 9.47
N GLN A 76 21.37 14.75 10.37
CA GLN A 76 20.73 13.47 10.13
C GLN A 76 19.78 13.54 8.94
N LEU A 77 19.77 12.49 8.11
CA LEU A 77 18.98 12.41 6.88
C LEU A 77 17.48 12.66 7.12
N GLU A 78 16.96 12.30 8.29
CA GLU A 78 15.55 12.51 8.65
C GLU A 78 15.10 13.98 8.58
N ILE A 79 16.00 14.93 8.73
CA ILE A 79 15.69 16.36 8.58
C ILE A 79 15.25 16.67 7.14
N LEU A 80 15.96 16.10 6.14
CA LEU A 80 15.63 16.27 4.72
C LEU A 80 14.33 15.56 4.36
N LYS A 81 14.17 14.32 4.84
CA LYS A 81 12.96 13.52 4.61
C LYS A 81 11.71 14.21 5.18
N ASN A 82 11.80 14.73 6.42
CA ASN A 82 10.69 15.42 7.05
C ASN A 82 10.36 16.76 6.33
N ALA A 83 11.38 17.46 5.86
CA ALA A 83 11.17 18.67 5.05
C ALA A 83 10.44 18.34 3.74
N GLY A 84 10.81 17.25 3.06
CA GLY A 84 10.13 16.76 1.86
C GLY A 84 8.66 16.41 2.13
N LYS A 85 8.38 15.62 3.18
CA LYS A 85 7.01 15.27 3.59
C LYS A 85 6.15 16.52 3.85
N LEU A 86 6.66 17.48 4.61
CA LEU A 86 5.97 18.74 4.88
C LEU A 86 5.75 19.57 3.60
N GLY A 87 6.74 19.59 2.71
CA GLY A 87 6.65 20.27 1.42
C GLY A 87 5.57 19.69 0.52
N ALA A 88 5.48 18.37 0.45
CA ALA A 88 4.45 17.66 -0.31
C ALA A 88 3.02 17.99 0.18
N VAL A 89 2.82 18.03 1.51
CA VAL A 89 1.51 18.40 2.11
C VAL A 89 1.16 19.87 1.87
N ARG A 90 2.16 20.77 1.93
CA ARG A 90 1.95 22.23 1.76
C ARG A 90 1.95 22.70 0.31
N ASN A 91 2.25 21.81 -0.64
CA ASN A 91 2.49 22.14 -2.04
C ASN A 91 3.57 23.23 -2.22
N GLU A 92 4.59 23.20 -1.36
CA GLU A 92 5.77 24.08 -1.39
C GLU A 92 7.02 23.21 -1.31
N ILE A 93 7.71 23.00 -2.42
CA ILE A 93 8.81 22.04 -2.53
C ILE A 93 10.10 22.66 -1.99
N PRO A 94 10.67 22.14 -0.88
CA PRO A 94 11.95 22.59 -0.39
C PRO A 94 13.06 22.13 -1.32
N LEU A 95 14.01 23.02 -1.60
CA LEU A 95 15.29 22.70 -2.24
C LEU A 95 16.36 22.46 -1.19
N SER A 96 17.33 21.60 -1.52
CA SER A 96 18.55 21.39 -0.73
C SER A 96 19.77 21.51 -1.60
N VAL A 97 20.86 22.02 -1.01
CA VAL A 97 22.18 22.20 -1.65
C VAL A 97 23.22 21.43 -0.87
N LEU A 98 24.04 20.63 -1.56
CA LEU A 98 25.19 19.94 -1.00
C LEU A 98 26.47 20.37 -1.71
N ILE A 99 27.40 20.95 -0.95
CA ILE A 99 28.73 21.35 -1.39
C ILE A 99 29.73 20.64 -0.50
N THR A 100 30.50 19.72 -1.07
CA THR A 100 31.45 18.91 -0.29
C THR A 100 32.62 18.45 -1.16
N ASP A 101 33.79 18.31 -0.52
CA ASP A 101 34.95 17.65 -1.08
C ASP A 101 35.18 16.34 -0.31
N PHE A 102 35.54 15.28 -1.01
CA PHE A 102 35.80 13.97 -0.44
C PHE A 102 36.99 13.29 -1.10
N GLU A 103 37.49 12.28 -0.46
CA GLU A 103 38.59 11.47 -0.91
C GLU A 103 38.17 10.03 -1.15
N LYS A 104 38.83 9.40 -2.09
CA LYS A 104 38.74 7.96 -2.37
C LYS A 104 40.12 7.37 -2.42
N ILE A 105 40.29 6.13 -1.92
CA ILE A 105 41.56 5.43 -2.02
C ILE A 105 41.88 5.22 -3.50
N SER A 106 43.06 5.68 -3.95
CA SER A 106 43.41 5.57 -5.37
C SER A 106 43.71 4.11 -5.76
N ALA A 107 43.35 3.74 -6.98
CA ALA A 107 43.64 2.41 -7.51
C ALA A 107 45.14 2.10 -7.41
N ASN A 108 46.00 3.06 -7.75
CA ASN A 108 47.46 2.92 -7.66
C ASN A 108 47.96 2.64 -6.25
N ALA A 109 47.31 3.21 -5.21
CA ALA A 109 47.71 2.95 -3.84
C ALA A 109 47.39 1.52 -3.40
N LEU A 110 46.29 0.96 -3.90
CA LEU A 110 45.92 -0.44 -3.66
C LEU A 110 46.86 -1.38 -4.48
N GLU A 111 47.07 -1.14 -5.74
CA GLU A 111 47.90 -1.97 -6.62
C GLU A 111 49.39 -2.01 -6.18
N SER A 112 49.94 -0.88 -5.77
CA SER A 112 51.30 -0.82 -5.22
C SER A 112 51.46 -1.36 -3.81
N GLY A 113 50.34 -1.66 -3.12
CA GLY A 113 50.28 -2.02 -1.72
C GLY A 113 50.70 -0.88 -0.81
N ALA A 114 50.64 0.39 -1.24
CA ALA A 114 50.80 1.56 -0.37
C ALA A 114 49.68 1.65 0.66
N VAL A 115 48.50 1.12 0.32
CA VAL A 115 47.38 0.81 1.24
C VAL A 115 47.05 -0.67 1.10
N PHE A 116 46.90 -1.36 2.18
CA PHE A 116 46.56 -2.79 2.24
C PHE A 116 45.52 -3.09 3.30
N LEU A 117 44.81 -4.21 3.18
CA LEU A 117 43.92 -4.69 4.25
C LEU A 117 44.69 -5.45 5.31
N ASN A 118 44.57 -5.05 6.58
CA ASN A 118 45.12 -5.77 7.69
C ASN A 118 44.29 -7.01 8.09
N ALA A 119 44.70 -7.78 9.07
CA ALA A 119 43.97 -8.96 9.54
C ALA A 119 42.56 -8.67 10.07
N ASN A 120 42.26 -7.42 10.44
CA ASN A 120 40.95 -6.95 10.90
C ASN A 120 40.09 -6.37 9.77
N GLN A 121 40.47 -6.59 8.52
CA GLN A 121 39.75 -6.04 7.31
C GLN A 121 39.68 -4.50 7.30
N GLN A 122 40.73 -3.83 7.84
CA GLN A 122 40.86 -2.37 7.82
C GLN A 122 41.95 -1.98 6.81
N TYR A 123 41.71 -0.91 6.05
CA TYR A 123 42.73 -0.30 5.19
C TYR A 123 43.81 0.34 6.03
N GLN A 124 45.04 -0.10 5.86
CA GLN A 124 46.21 0.38 6.56
C GLN A 124 47.21 0.96 5.57
N PRO A 125 47.72 2.21 5.77
CA PRO A 125 48.75 2.78 4.95
C PRO A 125 50.12 2.29 5.34
N LYS A 126 51.02 2.12 4.36
CA LYS A 126 52.49 2.03 4.66
C LYS A 126 52.98 3.39 5.13
N GLU A 127 53.94 3.41 6.03
CA GLU A 127 54.50 4.67 6.60
C GLU A 127 55.07 5.59 5.50
N SER A 128 55.68 5.03 4.46
CA SER A 128 56.32 5.76 3.34
C SER A 128 55.37 6.24 2.25
N ALA A 129 54.08 5.94 2.33
CA ALA A 129 53.14 6.27 1.24
C ALA A 129 52.82 7.78 1.24
N ALA A 130 53.21 8.49 0.18
CA ALA A 130 53.05 9.94 0.02
C ALA A 130 51.65 10.32 -0.51
N THR A 131 51.07 9.57 -1.45
CA THR A 131 49.78 9.87 -2.06
C THR A 131 48.94 8.61 -2.11
N ILE A 132 47.89 8.56 -1.32
CA ILE A 132 47.03 7.40 -1.18
C ILE A 132 45.59 7.69 -1.63
N PHE A 133 45.24 8.96 -1.84
CA PHE A 133 43.88 9.38 -2.16
C PHE A 133 43.80 10.09 -3.52
N GLU A 134 42.65 9.90 -4.16
CA GLU A 134 42.12 10.77 -5.21
C GLU A 134 41.11 11.73 -4.59
N HIS A 135 41.17 13.02 -5.01
CA HIS A 135 40.31 14.09 -4.51
C HIS A 135 39.14 14.34 -5.45
N HIS A 136 37.96 14.46 -4.91
CA HIS A 136 36.71 14.71 -5.64
C HIS A 136 35.91 15.84 -5.00
N SER A 137 35.10 16.54 -5.82
CA SER A 137 34.19 17.58 -5.38
C SER A 137 32.77 17.32 -5.86
N VAL A 138 31.79 17.57 -5.02
CA VAL A 138 30.36 17.51 -5.31
C VAL A 138 29.72 18.86 -4.98
N ASN A 139 29.00 19.43 -5.96
CA ASN A 139 28.21 20.66 -5.82
C ASN A 139 26.85 20.38 -6.46
N LEU A 140 25.84 20.08 -5.66
CA LEU A 140 24.51 19.67 -6.13
C LEU A 140 23.39 20.52 -5.50
N ILE A 141 22.32 20.67 -6.28
CA ILE A 141 21.02 21.17 -5.80
C ILE A 141 19.94 20.20 -6.21
N SER A 142 18.98 19.92 -5.35
CA SER A 142 17.87 19.02 -5.60
C SER A 142 16.61 19.47 -4.88
N PRO A 143 15.43 19.26 -5.46
CA PRO A 143 14.21 19.28 -4.68
C PRO A 143 14.20 18.13 -3.67
N LEU A 144 13.45 18.26 -2.57
CA LEU A 144 13.26 17.19 -1.58
C LEU A 144 11.94 16.42 -1.79
N VAL A 145 11.19 16.77 -2.85
CA VAL A 145 9.97 16.07 -3.30
C VAL A 145 10.15 15.73 -4.78
N GLY A 146 9.92 14.49 -5.14
CA GLY A 146 10.18 14.00 -6.51
C GLY A 146 9.02 14.24 -7.48
N THR A 147 7.81 14.48 -6.97
CA THR A 147 6.61 14.71 -7.78
C THR A 147 5.85 15.93 -7.31
N ALA A 148 5.58 16.87 -8.21
CA ALA A 148 4.70 17.99 -8.00
C ALA A 148 3.27 17.66 -8.42
N LYS A 149 2.28 18.09 -7.63
CA LYS A 149 0.84 17.81 -7.86
C LYS A 149 0.19 18.77 -8.88
N THR A 150 0.89 19.82 -9.29
CA THR A 150 0.40 20.85 -10.22
C THR A 150 1.51 21.29 -11.16
N ASN A 151 1.15 21.82 -12.32
CA ASN A 151 2.11 22.36 -13.30
C ASN A 151 2.72 23.71 -12.90
N THR A 152 2.15 24.39 -11.91
CA THR A 152 2.70 25.61 -11.31
C THR A 152 3.27 25.23 -9.95
N VAL A 153 4.60 25.10 -9.88
CA VAL A 153 5.31 24.55 -8.74
C VAL A 153 6.00 25.64 -7.96
N THR A 154 5.72 25.73 -6.66
CA THR A 154 6.39 26.65 -5.75
C THR A 154 7.58 25.95 -5.09
N PHE A 155 8.76 26.57 -5.18
CA PHE A 155 9.99 26.10 -4.55
C PHE A 155 10.45 27.08 -3.46
N VAL A 156 11.17 26.58 -2.47
CA VAL A 156 11.84 27.39 -1.45
C VAL A 156 13.20 26.80 -1.10
N LEU A 157 14.25 27.62 -1.09
CA LEU A 157 15.57 27.28 -0.57
C LEU A 157 15.78 27.94 0.78
N LYS A 158 15.70 27.15 1.85
CA LYS A 158 15.96 27.64 3.21
C LYS A 158 17.45 27.50 3.56
N ASP A 159 18.00 28.44 4.33
CA ASP A 159 19.39 28.42 4.81
C ASP A 159 19.73 27.07 5.49
N ALA A 160 18.78 26.51 6.25
CA ALA A 160 18.92 25.24 6.94
C ALA A 160 19.14 24.04 6.02
N PHE A 161 18.93 24.18 4.72
CA PHE A 161 19.11 23.11 3.72
C PHE A 161 20.29 23.38 2.76
N ILE A 162 21.15 24.33 3.10
CA ILE A 162 22.42 24.57 2.40
C ILE A 162 23.54 23.93 3.21
N PHE A 163 24.03 22.79 2.76
CA PHE A 163 25.09 22.02 3.41
C PHE A 163 26.41 22.23 2.67
N ASN A 164 27.34 22.91 3.34
CA ASN A 164 28.67 23.18 2.80
C ASN A 164 29.72 22.71 3.81
N THR A 165 30.41 21.62 3.47
CA THR A 165 31.51 21.10 4.30
C THR A 165 32.89 21.62 3.89
N THR A 166 32.94 22.52 2.89
CA THR A 166 34.15 23.13 2.34
C THR A 166 34.36 24.55 2.86
N ASN A 167 35.50 25.14 2.52
CA ASN A 167 35.77 26.56 2.80
C ASN A 167 35.31 27.50 1.67
N ARG A 168 34.65 26.98 0.63
CA ARG A 168 34.15 27.80 -0.50
C ARG A 168 32.91 28.57 -0.06
N ILE A 169 32.92 29.88 -0.34
CA ILE A 169 31.82 30.77 0.01
C ILE A 169 30.91 30.92 -1.22
N ILE A 170 29.62 30.62 -1.04
CA ILE A 170 28.60 30.78 -2.11
C ILE A 170 28.33 32.25 -2.32
N ASN A 171 28.46 32.73 -3.56
CA ASN A 171 28.11 34.08 -3.97
C ASN A 171 26.64 34.17 -4.42
N SER A 172 26.20 33.23 -5.27
CA SER A 172 24.81 33.15 -5.71
C SER A 172 24.43 31.73 -6.14
N ILE A 173 23.14 31.43 -6.03
CA ILE A 173 22.50 30.23 -6.59
C ILE A 173 21.39 30.74 -7.51
N ALA A 174 21.32 30.16 -8.73
CA ALA A 174 20.33 30.56 -9.73
C ALA A 174 19.74 29.33 -10.44
N TYR A 175 18.51 29.47 -10.93
CA TYR A 175 17.88 28.51 -11.83
C TYR A 175 17.67 29.17 -13.22
N GLN A 176 17.61 28.34 -14.26
CA GLN A 176 17.26 28.82 -15.60
C GLN A 176 15.78 28.52 -15.84
N ASN A 177 15.00 29.58 -16.07
CA ASN A 177 13.62 29.44 -16.45
C ASN A 177 13.52 29.04 -17.92
N LYS A 178 12.79 27.97 -18.23
CA LYS A 178 12.58 27.48 -19.60
C LYS A 178 11.74 28.44 -20.45
N GLU A 179 10.85 29.23 -19.84
CA GLU A 179 9.96 30.14 -20.57
C GLU A 179 10.71 31.33 -21.19
N ASP A 180 11.68 31.92 -20.46
CA ASP A 180 12.43 33.08 -20.92
C ASP A 180 13.91 32.81 -21.19
N GLY A 181 14.39 31.59 -20.88
CA GLY A 181 15.77 31.17 -21.05
C GLY A 181 16.78 31.90 -20.13
N GLN A 182 16.32 32.76 -19.21
CA GLN A 182 17.14 33.58 -18.37
C GLN A 182 17.49 32.92 -17.03
N TRP A 183 18.62 33.36 -16.45
CA TRP A 183 19.04 32.96 -15.11
C TRP A 183 18.43 33.85 -14.05
N HIS A 184 17.63 33.24 -13.14
CA HIS A 184 17.01 33.91 -12.01
C HIS A 184 17.70 33.48 -10.72
N ASN A 185 18.16 34.47 -9.93
CA ASN A 185 18.78 34.20 -8.63
C ASN A 185 17.72 33.70 -7.65
N ILE A 186 18.03 32.62 -6.94
CA ILE A 186 17.22 32.09 -5.85
C ILE A 186 17.51 32.93 -4.59
N GLN A 187 16.51 33.60 -4.08
CA GLN A 187 16.59 34.30 -2.81
C GLN A 187 16.36 33.31 -1.68
N GLN A 188 17.32 33.20 -0.76
CA GLN A 188 17.20 32.28 0.38
C GLN A 188 16.00 32.68 1.26
N ASN A 189 15.28 31.64 1.76
CA ASN A 189 14.08 31.79 2.59
C ASN A 189 12.89 32.47 1.91
N GLN A 190 12.94 32.70 0.60
CA GLN A 190 11.83 33.26 -0.18
C GLN A 190 11.32 32.21 -1.17
N PRO A 191 10.00 31.97 -1.23
CA PRO A 191 9.43 31.08 -2.23
C PRO A 191 9.49 31.69 -3.63
N PHE A 192 9.67 30.87 -4.65
CA PHE A 192 9.58 31.25 -6.05
C PHE A 192 8.84 30.17 -6.85
N THR A 193 8.28 30.54 -7.98
CA THR A 193 7.40 29.66 -8.75
C THR A 193 7.96 29.40 -10.15
N ILE A 194 7.92 28.14 -10.58
CA ILE A 194 8.20 27.73 -11.95
C ILE A 194 6.93 27.12 -12.54
N ARG A 195 6.57 27.55 -13.75
CA ARG A 195 5.49 26.94 -14.52
C ARG A 195 6.06 25.95 -15.53
N PHE A 196 5.49 24.75 -15.57
CA PHE A 196 5.81 23.72 -16.53
C PHE A 196 4.67 23.55 -17.51
N ASN A 197 4.97 23.40 -18.79
CA ASN A 197 3.97 23.34 -19.86
C ASN A 197 3.53 21.89 -20.18
N GLU A 198 4.23 20.90 -19.66
CA GLU A 198 4.02 19.48 -19.93
C GLU A 198 3.95 18.71 -18.62
N ASP A 199 3.07 17.67 -18.62
CA ASP A 199 2.94 16.72 -17.53
C ASP A 199 3.91 15.59 -17.80
N GLU A 200 5.08 15.62 -17.26
CA GLU A 200 6.08 14.55 -17.37
C GLU A 200 7.30 14.88 -16.51
N GLN A 201 8.37 14.15 -16.69
CA GLN A 201 9.64 14.45 -16.05
C GLN A 201 10.24 15.74 -16.60
N GLN A 202 10.33 16.75 -15.75
CA GLN A 202 10.91 18.05 -16.06
C GLN A 202 12.33 18.18 -15.54
N THR A 203 13.18 18.88 -16.29
CA THR A 203 14.57 19.19 -15.90
C THR A 203 14.70 20.69 -15.66
N VAL A 204 15.28 21.07 -14.52
CA VAL A 204 15.58 22.46 -14.17
C VAL A 204 17.09 22.64 -14.09
N ASN A 205 17.64 23.52 -14.93
CA ASN A 205 19.06 23.86 -14.90
C ASN A 205 19.36 24.81 -13.74
N CYS A 206 20.45 24.56 -13.03
CA CYS A 206 20.90 25.34 -11.90
C CYS A 206 22.37 25.76 -12.03
N ARG A 207 22.72 26.87 -11.38
CA ARG A 207 24.06 27.41 -11.33
C ARG A 207 24.40 27.82 -9.89
N ILE A 208 25.58 27.41 -9.42
CA ILE A 208 26.17 27.85 -8.15
C ILE A 208 27.43 28.64 -8.44
N GLN A 209 27.51 29.86 -8.00
CA GLN A 209 28.70 30.71 -8.15
C GLN A 209 29.36 30.94 -6.79
N PHE A 210 30.69 30.79 -6.75
CA PHE A 210 31.49 30.99 -5.55
C PHE A 210 32.26 32.31 -5.60
N ASN A 211 32.63 32.83 -4.45
CA ASN A 211 33.37 34.12 -4.34
C ASN A 211 34.79 34.06 -4.96
N ASN A 212 35.36 32.86 -5.13
CA ASN A 212 36.64 32.64 -5.82
C ASN A 212 36.55 32.68 -7.36
N GLY A 213 35.35 32.95 -7.91
CA GLY A 213 35.07 32.97 -9.35
C GLY A 213 34.70 31.62 -9.94
N GLU A 214 34.80 30.53 -9.19
CA GLU A 214 34.34 29.21 -9.65
C GLU A 214 32.83 29.24 -9.87
N THR A 215 32.39 28.59 -10.96
CA THR A 215 30.98 28.42 -11.28
C THR A 215 30.68 26.96 -11.61
N THR A 216 29.69 26.37 -10.95
CA THR A 216 29.23 25.01 -11.22
C THR A 216 27.83 25.02 -11.82
N TYR A 217 27.66 24.28 -12.91
CA TYR A 217 26.39 24.05 -13.58
C TYR A 217 25.92 22.63 -13.32
N GLN A 218 24.66 22.46 -13.07
CA GLN A 218 24.02 21.17 -12.88
C GLN A 218 22.52 21.28 -13.13
N SER A 219 21.82 20.15 -13.22
CA SER A 219 20.38 20.09 -13.34
C SER A 219 19.77 19.14 -12.33
N PHE A 220 18.54 19.41 -11.93
CA PHE A 220 17.72 18.44 -11.20
C PHE A 220 16.47 18.07 -11.98
N THR A 221 15.93 16.90 -11.69
CA THR A 221 14.70 16.40 -12.30
C THR A 221 13.53 16.36 -11.29
N LEU A 222 12.34 16.63 -11.80
CA LEU A 222 11.09 16.60 -11.07
C LEU A 222 9.99 16.05 -11.97
N LYS A 223 9.17 15.09 -11.47
CA LYS A 223 7.96 14.68 -12.16
C LYS A 223 6.85 15.68 -11.87
N VAL A 224 6.20 16.19 -12.90
CA VAL A 224 5.03 17.06 -12.77
C VAL A 224 3.81 16.25 -13.16
N ALA A 225 2.86 16.11 -12.23
CA ALA A 225 1.59 15.45 -12.49
C ALA A 225 0.50 16.52 -12.55
N SER A 226 -0.08 16.73 -13.73
CA SER A 226 -1.19 17.67 -13.91
C SER A 226 -2.50 17.08 -13.41
N SER A 227 -3.28 17.90 -12.74
CA SER A 227 -4.67 17.57 -12.39
C SER A 227 -5.64 17.62 -13.60
N THR A 228 -5.16 18.04 -14.78
CA THR A 228 -6.01 18.20 -15.97
C THR A 228 -6.57 16.88 -16.53
N GLY A 229 -5.91 15.74 -16.25
CA GLY A 229 -6.44 14.41 -16.63
C GLY A 229 -7.69 13.98 -15.85
N ILE A 230 -7.94 14.53 -14.67
CA ILE A 230 -9.07 14.18 -13.79
C ILE A 230 -10.32 14.95 -14.16
N THR A 231 -10.19 16.23 -14.54
CA THR A 231 -11.31 17.08 -14.96
C THR A 231 -11.90 16.66 -16.31
N ALA A 232 -11.11 16.14 -17.25
CA ALA A 232 -11.59 15.77 -18.57
C ALA A 232 -12.41 14.45 -18.61
N ARG A 233 -12.14 13.50 -17.68
CA ARG A 233 -12.93 12.25 -17.59
C ARG A 233 -14.30 12.43 -16.93
N ASN A 234 -14.43 13.38 -16.02
CA ASN A 234 -15.68 13.64 -15.29
C ASN A 234 -16.74 14.38 -16.13
N THR A 235 -16.35 15.04 -17.22
CA THR A 235 -17.29 15.76 -18.09
C THR A 235 -17.97 14.87 -19.12
N GLN A 236 -17.49 13.65 -19.38
CA GLN A 236 -18.15 12.75 -20.35
C GLN A 236 -19.46 12.14 -19.85
N ASN A 237 -19.68 12.08 -18.53
CA ASN A 237 -20.89 11.48 -17.94
C ASN A 237 -21.80 12.49 -17.21
N GLY A 238 -21.66 13.81 -17.47
CA GLY A 238 -22.56 14.83 -16.93
C GLY A 238 -22.44 15.07 -15.42
N TYR A 239 -21.40 14.56 -14.77
CA TYR A 239 -21.15 14.71 -13.35
C TYR A 239 -20.34 15.99 -13.06
N ALA A 240 -20.91 16.92 -12.28
CA ALA A 240 -20.15 17.98 -11.62
C ALA A 240 -19.68 17.41 -10.25
N PRO A 241 -18.36 17.31 -9.97
CA PRO A 241 -17.91 16.80 -8.69
C PRO A 241 -18.46 17.64 -7.55
N ASN A 242 -19.10 17.00 -6.56
CA ASN A 242 -19.31 17.61 -5.26
C ASN A 242 -17.93 17.83 -4.64
N ALA A 243 -17.76 18.89 -3.89
CA ALA A 243 -16.45 19.18 -3.29
C ALA A 243 -16.09 18.05 -2.29
N VAL A 244 -14.86 17.54 -2.38
CA VAL A 244 -14.29 16.66 -1.36
C VAL A 244 -14.35 17.37 0.00
N SER A 245 -14.94 16.71 0.99
CA SER A 245 -15.12 17.23 2.34
C SER A 245 -14.10 16.61 3.28
N SER A 246 -13.29 17.44 3.94
CA SER A 246 -12.39 16.97 5.01
C SER A 246 -13.19 16.68 6.28
N VAL A 247 -12.78 15.64 7.00
CA VAL A 247 -13.40 15.22 8.26
C VAL A 247 -12.34 14.93 9.32
N THR A 248 -12.61 15.34 10.56
CA THR A 248 -11.81 14.97 11.72
C THR A 248 -12.66 14.10 12.65
N ALA A 249 -12.11 12.97 13.07
CA ALA A 249 -12.78 12.11 14.07
C ALA A 249 -13.09 12.88 15.34
N THR A 250 -14.20 12.56 15.98
CA THR A 250 -14.58 13.13 17.30
C THR A 250 -14.11 12.28 18.47
N ILE A 251 -13.61 11.08 18.19
CA ILE A 251 -13.08 10.12 19.16
C ILE A 251 -11.57 10.00 18.89
N PRO A 252 -10.71 10.35 19.86
CA PRO A 252 -9.27 10.20 19.70
C PRO A 252 -8.83 8.76 19.98
N TYR A 253 -7.70 8.36 19.40
CA TYR A 253 -7.06 7.07 19.68
C TYR A 253 -5.60 7.27 20.04
N GLN A 254 -5.12 6.57 21.08
CA GLN A 254 -3.71 6.52 21.44
C GLN A 254 -3.13 5.20 20.97
N GLY A 255 -2.27 5.27 19.94
CA GLY A 255 -1.55 4.12 19.44
C GLY A 255 -0.38 3.72 20.33
N PHE A 256 0.10 2.48 20.16
CA PHE A 256 1.31 2.05 20.88
C PHE A 256 2.50 2.95 20.53
N GLY A 257 3.23 3.38 21.57
CA GLY A 257 4.38 4.27 21.43
C GLY A 257 4.04 5.76 21.32
N GLU A 258 2.76 6.13 21.26
CA GLU A 258 2.36 7.53 21.28
C GLU A 258 2.21 8.06 22.71
N THR A 259 2.52 9.35 22.90
CA THR A 259 2.49 10.01 24.22
C THR A 259 1.10 10.47 24.63
N ALA A 260 0.16 10.57 23.67
CA ALA A 260 -1.20 11.02 23.88
C ALA A 260 -2.16 10.39 22.84
N ALA A 261 -3.45 10.47 23.10
CA ALA A 261 -4.48 10.13 22.13
C ALA A 261 -4.63 11.26 21.09
N PHE A 262 -4.73 10.90 19.81
CA PHE A 262 -4.88 11.84 18.69
C PHE A 262 -6.13 11.54 17.88
N PHE A 263 -6.72 12.60 17.32
CA PHE A 263 -7.83 12.48 16.39
C PHE A 263 -7.33 12.13 15.00
N GLY A 264 -7.98 11.16 14.33
CA GLY A 264 -7.75 10.86 12.93
C GLY A 264 -8.36 11.92 12.03
N GLN A 265 -7.78 12.07 10.83
CA GLN A 265 -8.34 12.91 9.78
C GLN A 265 -8.57 12.07 8.53
N GLY A 266 -9.61 12.42 7.80
CA GLY A 266 -10.01 11.77 6.56
C GLY A 266 -10.67 12.75 5.62
N GLU A 267 -11.09 12.25 4.48
CA GLU A 267 -11.90 12.98 3.53
C GLU A 267 -12.97 12.06 2.94
N TYR A 268 -14.07 12.64 2.49
CA TYR A 268 -15.12 11.91 1.80
C TYR A 268 -15.76 12.75 0.72
N GLU A 269 -16.35 12.07 -0.26
CA GLU A 269 -17.16 12.68 -1.31
C GLU A 269 -18.42 11.87 -1.52
N ILE A 270 -19.55 12.58 -1.72
CA ILE A 270 -20.85 12.00 -2.01
C ILE A 270 -21.11 12.13 -3.50
N PHE A 271 -21.41 11.03 -4.15
CA PHE A 271 -21.82 10.93 -5.54
C PHE A 271 -23.30 10.52 -5.56
N PRO A 272 -24.25 11.48 -5.61
CA PRO A 272 -25.66 11.17 -5.61
C PRO A 272 -26.02 10.28 -6.78
N ASP A 273 -27.13 9.54 -6.67
CA ASP A 273 -27.65 8.73 -7.75
C ASP A 273 -28.03 9.58 -8.98
N THR A 274 -28.30 8.90 -10.10
CA THR A 274 -28.70 9.57 -11.38
C THR A 274 -30.20 9.54 -11.62
N VAL A 275 -30.99 9.06 -10.66
CA VAL A 275 -32.45 8.92 -10.76
C VAL A 275 -33.14 10.16 -10.22
N ASP A 276 -32.82 10.57 -8.98
CA ASP A 276 -33.42 11.76 -8.36
C ASP A 276 -32.40 12.73 -7.74
N GLY A 277 -31.13 12.31 -7.57
CA GLY A 277 -30.04 13.12 -7.06
C GLY A 277 -30.14 13.44 -5.56
N ILE A 278 -30.99 12.72 -4.79
CA ILE A 278 -31.21 12.90 -3.37
C ILE A 278 -30.40 11.85 -2.60
N LEU A 279 -29.65 12.27 -1.60
CA LEU A 279 -28.93 11.35 -0.71
C LEU A 279 -29.94 10.58 0.16
N ASP A 280 -30.32 9.37 -0.25
CA ASP A 280 -31.32 8.56 0.44
C ASP A 280 -30.95 7.07 0.61
N LYS A 281 -30.08 6.53 -0.27
CA LYS A 281 -29.65 5.12 -0.28
C LYS A 281 -28.10 4.98 -0.32
N PRO A 282 -27.40 5.40 0.74
CA PRO A 282 -25.93 5.48 0.71
C PRO A 282 -25.25 4.12 0.71
N VAL A 283 -24.31 3.96 -0.23
CA VAL A 283 -23.35 2.87 -0.32
C VAL A 283 -21.94 3.43 -0.09
N PHE A 284 -21.35 3.11 1.03
CA PHE A 284 -20.00 3.53 1.38
C PHE A 284 -18.96 2.60 0.73
N LEU A 285 -17.89 3.17 0.19
CA LEU A 285 -16.65 2.48 -0.09
C LEU A 285 -15.54 3.09 0.79
N VAL A 286 -14.96 2.27 1.64
CA VAL A 286 -13.93 2.68 2.61
C VAL A 286 -12.57 2.28 2.11
N ASP A 287 -11.66 3.24 1.92
CA ASP A 287 -10.32 2.96 1.40
C ASP A 287 -9.55 1.98 2.29
N GLY A 288 -8.61 1.27 1.68
CA GLY A 288 -7.75 0.28 2.32
C GLY A 288 -6.38 0.83 2.71
N PHE A 289 -5.38 -0.05 2.69
CA PHE A 289 -3.97 0.31 2.93
C PHE A 289 -3.43 1.11 1.74
N ASP A 290 -3.02 2.35 2.00
CA ASP A 290 -2.59 3.31 0.98
C ASP A 290 -1.40 4.16 1.45
N PRO A 291 -0.18 3.62 1.43
CA PRO A 291 1.00 4.36 1.86
C PRO A 291 1.30 5.55 0.95
N GLY A 292 1.53 6.70 1.58
CA GLY A 292 1.88 7.94 0.88
C GLY A 292 0.72 8.67 0.23
N ASP A 293 -0.54 8.27 0.48
CA ASP A 293 -1.74 8.87 -0.14
C ASP A 293 -1.67 8.80 -1.68
N ALA A 294 -1.38 7.58 -2.17
CA ALA A 294 -1.23 7.31 -3.60
C ALA A 294 -2.59 7.31 -4.33
N ARG A 295 -3.67 6.97 -3.63
CA ARG A 295 -5.04 7.01 -4.14
C ARG A 295 -5.80 8.20 -3.53
N ASN A 296 -6.33 9.04 -4.38
CA ASN A 296 -7.33 10.06 -4.00
C ASN A 296 -8.76 9.54 -4.29
N ILE A 297 -9.77 10.34 -3.95
CA ILE A 297 -11.19 10.00 -4.19
C ILE A 297 -11.47 9.61 -5.66
N ALA A 298 -10.86 10.29 -6.63
CA ALA A 298 -11.05 9.96 -8.04
C ALA A 298 -10.44 8.60 -8.42
N ALA A 299 -9.28 8.27 -7.87
CA ALA A 299 -8.66 6.97 -8.05
C ALA A 299 -9.49 5.86 -7.39
N LEU A 300 -10.07 6.12 -6.20
CA LEU A 300 -11.01 5.20 -5.54
C LEU A 300 -12.25 4.94 -6.41
N TYR A 301 -12.84 5.99 -7.01
CA TYR A 301 -13.97 5.81 -7.94
C TYR A 301 -13.57 4.95 -9.13
N THR A 302 -12.38 5.19 -9.70
CA THR A 302 -11.84 4.42 -10.83
C THR A 302 -11.54 2.98 -10.46
N SER A 303 -11.16 2.68 -9.22
CA SER A 303 -10.89 1.31 -8.74
C SER A 303 -12.13 0.41 -8.77
N LEU A 304 -13.33 0.99 -8.90
CA LEU A 304 -14.59 0.26 -9.06
C LEU A 304 -14.86 -0.19 -10.51
N ASN A 305 -13.90 0.01 -11.42
CA ASN A 305 -13.98 -0.51 -12.78
C ASN A 305 -13.81 -2.03 -12.81
N TYR A 306 -14.60 -2.69 -13.65
CA TYR A 306 -14.51 -4.13 -13.92
C TYR A 306 -14.89 -4.45 -15.37
N GLY A 307 -14.48 -5.62 -15.84
CA GLY A 307 -14.78 -6.03 -17.20
C GLY A 307 -14.31 -5.02 -18.25
N THR A 308 -15.10 -4.85 -19.32
CA THR A 308 -14.80 -3.88 -20.38
C THR A 308 -15.69 -2.64 -20.20
N ASN A 309 -15.11 -1.52 -19.77
CA ASN A 309 -15.81 -0.23 -19.63
C ASN A 309 -17.01 -0.23 -18.66
N GLN A 310 -17.00 -1.07 -17.63
CA GLN A 310 -18.02 -1.10 -16.58
C GLN A 310 -17.46 -0.53 -15.29
N ASN A 311 -18.30 0.18 -14.52
CA ASN A 311 -17.97 0.69 -13.20
C ASN A 311 -19.12 0.39 -12.24
N LEU A 312 -18.80 -0.19 -11.08
CA LEU A 312 -19.79 -0.58 -10.08
C LEU A 312 -20.53 0.62 -9.49
N ALA A 313 -19.84 1.75 -9.27
CA ALA A 313 -20.47 2.96 -8.74
C ALA A 313 -21.47 3.54 -9.75
N ASP A 314 -21.10 3.65 -11.03
CA ASP A 314 -22.00 4.14 -12.08
C ASP A 314 -23.26 3.28 -12.20
N TYR A 315 -23.09 1.95 -12.11
CA TYR A 315 -24.22 1.03 -12.17
C TYR A 315 -25.16 1.19 -10.97
N LEU A 316 -24.61 1.25 -9.75
CA LEU A 316 -25.41 1.46 -8.52
C LEU A 316 -26.13 2.82 -8.57
N ARG A 317 -25.47 3.88 -9.01
CA ARG A 317 -26.07 5.21 -9.16
C ARG A 317 -27.23 5.21 -10.15
N SER A 318 -27.13 4.43 -11.23
CA SER A 318 -28.22 4.27 -12.20
C SER A 318 -29.45 3.53 -11.62
N LEU A 319 -29.28 2.81 -10.49
CA LEU A 319 -30.33 2.12 -9.76
C LEU A 319 -30.87 2.91 -8.56
N GLY A 320 -30.44 4.16 -8.39
CA GLY A 320 -30.90 5.05 -7.31
C GLY A 320 -30.14 4.86 -5.99
N PHE A 321 -28.89 4.40 -6.02
CA PHE A 321 -28.01 4.37 -4.85
C PHE A 321 -27.00 5.50 -4.90
N ASP A 322 -26.72 6.11 -3.75
CA ASP A 322 -25.69 7.14 -3.61
C ASP A 322 -24.36 6.53 -3.20
N ILE A 323 -23.27 6.95 -3.80
CA ILE A 323 -21.95 6.45 -3.46
C ILE A 323 -21.25 7.43 -2.53
N VAL A 324 -20.76 6.95 -1.40
CA VAL A 324 -19.96 7.70 -0.44
C VAL A 324 -18.56 7.09 -0.41
N LEU A 325 -17.58 7.78 -0.99
CA LEU A 325 -16.19 7.37 -0.94
C LEU A 325 -15.50 7.98 0.28
N VAL A 326 -14.75 7.17 1.03
CA VAL A 326 -14.02 7.59 2.23
C VAL A 326 -12.54 7.31 2.03
N ASN A 327 -11.71 8.33 2.11
CA ASN A 327 -10.25 8.28 1.98
C ASN A 327 -9.54 8.75 3.25
N PHE A 328 -8.30 8.28 3.46
CA PHE A 328 -7.45 8.61 4.61
C PHE A 328 -6.15 9.29 4.11
N PRO A 329 -6.20 10.58 3.75
CA PRO A 329 -5.07 11.28 3.15
C PRO A 329 -3.95 11.54 4.16
N ASN A 330 -2.80 11.98 3.65
CA ASN A 330 -1.73 12.53 4.47
C ASN A 330 -2.19 13.83 5.14
N TYR A 331 -1.94 13.97 6.44
CA TYR A 331 -2.27 15.19 7.18
C TYR A 331 -1.20 15.57 8.19
N THR A 332 -1.19 16.85 8.59
CA THR A 332 -0.32 17.33 9.66
C THR A 332 -1.12 17.38 10.97
N ARG A 333 -0.58 16.81 12.04
CA ARG A 333 -1.21 16.91 13.38
C ARG A 333 -1.39 18.37 13.78
N PRO A 334 -2.53 18.75 14.38
CA PRO A 334 -2.75 20.11 14.86
C PRO A 334 -1.63 20.57 15.81
N ASN A 335 -1.18 21.80 15.64
CA ASN A 335 -0.11 22.43 16.44
C ASN A 335 1.23 21.68 16.42
N SER A 336 1.52 20.91 15.37
CA SER A 336 2.71 20.10 15.21
C SER A 336 3.25 20.19 13.79
N THR A 337 4.51 19.76 13.61
CA THR A 337 5.12 19.52 12.30
C THR A 337 5.08 18.04 11.91
N THR A 338 4.44 17.18 12.73
CA THR A 338 4.35 15.75 12.47
C THR A 338 3.35 15.50 11.35
N VAL A 339 3.84 14.95 10.25
CA VAL A 339 3.02 14.42 9.16
C VAL A 339 2.61 12.99 9.49
N VAL A 340 1.33 12.72 9.44
CA VAL A 340 0.74 11.39 9.55
C VAL A 340 0.36 10.93 8.16
N ASP A 341 0.78 9.73 7.81
CA ASP A 341 0.30 9.02 6.63
C ASP A 341 -1.00 8.31 7.00
N GLY A 342 -2.14 8.90 6.63
CA GLY A 342 -3.46 8.45 7.06
C GLY A 342 -3.79 7.05 6.53
N GLY A 343 -3.39 6.75 5.29
CA GLY A 343 -3.65 5.47 4.64
C GLY A 343 -2.95 4.26 5.28
N VAL A 344 -1.99 4.49 6.19
CA VAL A 344 -1.25 3.44 6.90
C VAL A 344 -1.24 3.64 8.43
N ASP A 345 -2.06 4.56 8.93
CA ASP A 345 -2.19 4.85 10.37
C ASP A 345 -2.90 3.69 11.11
N PHE A 346 -3.00 3.79 12.44
CA PHE A 346 -3.71 2.80 13.26
C PHE A 346 -5.14 2.57 12.76
N ILE A 347 -5.51 1.31 12.58
CA ILE A 347 -6.83 0.92 12.07
C ILE A 347 -7.96 1.47 12.92
N GLN A 348 -7.79 1.52 14.26
CA GLN A 348 -8.74 2.10 15.19
C GLN A 348 -8.96 3.60 14.96
N ARG A 349 -7.87 4.34 14.66
CA ARG A 349 -7.96 5.79 14.41
C ARG A 349 -8.74 6.07 13.12
N ASN A 350 -8.48 5.30 12.06
CA ASN A 350 -9.23 5.38 10.81
C ASN A 350 -10.69 4.92 10.99
N ALA A 351 -10.94 3.91 11.85
CA ALA A 351 -12.30 3.50 12.16
C ALA A 351 -13.10 4.62 12.84
N PHE A 352 -12.48 5.44 13.70
CA PHE A 352 -13.15 6.60 14.29
C PHE A 352 -13.39 7.75 13.29
N VAL A 353 -12.58 7.87 12.24
CA VAL A 353 -12.90 8.73 11.09
C VAL A 353 -14.17 8.23 10.41
N LEU A 354 -14.26 6.92 10.12
CA LEU A 354 -15.44 6.33 9.49
C LEU A 354 -16.69 6.49 10.37
N VAL A 355 -16.59 6.32 11.68
CA VAL A 355 -17.71 6.60 12.62
C VAL A 355 -18.22 8.03 12.43
N GLN A 356 -17.33 9.02 12.31
CA GLN A 356 -17.73 10.40 12.09
C GLN A 356 -18.38 10.62 10.72
N VAL A 357 -17.85 9.99 9.66
CA VAL A 357 -18.48 10.06 8.32
C VAL A 357 -19.87 9.45 8.34
N ILE A 358 -20.05 8.27 8.94
CA ILE A 358 -21.37 7.64 9.10
C ILE A 358 -22.36 8.59 9.81
N ASN A 359 -21.95 9.24 10.89
CA ASN A 359 -22.79 10.19 11.62
C ASN A 359 -23.17 11.40 10.73
N LEU A 360 -22.23 11.94 9.96
CA LEU A 360 -22.47 13.07 9.06
C LEU A 360 -23.43 12.70 7.92
N ILE A 361 -23.28 11.51 7.32
CA ILE A 361 -24.18 11.03 6.27
C ILE A 361 -25.56 10.75 6.82
N ASN A 362 -25.69 10.09 7.98
CA ASN A 362 -26.97 9.83 8.62
C ASN A 362 -27.73 11.12 8.99
N ALA A 363 -27.01 12.20 9.32
CA ALA A 363 -27.62 13.50 9.58
C ALA A 363 -28.10 14.24 8.31
N GLN A 364 -27.54 13.94 7.15
CA GLN A 364 -27.88 14.56 5.87
C GLN A 364 -28.88 13.73 5.05
N LYS A 365 -28.90 12.42 5.26
CA LYS A 365 -29.70 11.45 4.52
C LYS A 365 -31.20 11.71 4.70
N VAL A 366 -31.93 11.63 3.61
CA VAL A 366 -33.41 11.72 3.58
C VAL A 366 -33.99 10.31 3.54
N GLY A 367 -35.12 10.08 4.20
CA GLY A 367 -35.78 8.77 4.19
C GLY A 367 -35.26 7.77 5.23
N ALA A 368 -35.69 6.51 5.12
CA ALA A 368 -35.46 5.45 6.10
C ALA A 368 -34.53 4.34 5.61
N GLU A 369 -34.01 4.43 4.36
CA GLU A 369 -33.14 3.40 3.82
C GLU A 369 -31.81 3.35 4.59
N LYS A 370 -31.39 2.13 4.92
CA LYS A 370 -30.19 1.90 5.72
C LYS A 370 -28.95 1.85 4.85
N ASN A 371 -27.83 2.27 5.40
CA ASN A 371 -26.53 2.27 4.75
C ASN A 371 -26.07 0.86 4.33
N VAL A 372 -25.29 0.80 3.27
CA VAL A 372 -24.44 -0.33 2.88
C VAL A 372 -22.99 0.10 3.02
N ILE A 373 -22.12 -0.75 3.58
CA ILE A 373 -20.70 -0.47 3.72
C ILE A 373 -19.90 -1.56 3.02
N ILE A 374 -19.09 -1.16 2.04
CA ILE A 374 -18.13 -2.01 1.34
C ILE A 374 -16.73 -1.65 1.84
N GLY A 375 -16.04 -2.63 2.42
CA GLY A 375 -14.66 -2.45 2.89
C GLY A 375 -13.71 -3.38 2.16
N PRO A 376 -12.99 -2.92 1.13
CA PRO A 376 -11.90 -3.67 0.53
C PRO A 376 -10.65 -3.65 1.42
N SER A 377 -9.92 -4.77 1.47
CA SER A 377 -8.63 -4.87 2.14
C SER A 377 -8.70 -4.38 3.61
N MET A 378 -7.81 -3.49 4.03
CA MET A 378 -7.82 -2.85 5.35
C MET A 378 -9.14 -2.08 5.61
N GLY A 379 -9.80 -1.55 4.57
CA GLY A 379 -11.10 -0.88 4.68
C GLY A 379 -12.18 -1.77 5.29
N GLY A 380 -12.08 -3.11 5.10
CA GLY A 380 -12.95 -4.05 5.78
C GLY A 380 -12.69 -4.17 7.28
N LEU A 381 -11.43 -4.10 7.72
CA LEU A 381 -11.11 -4.05 9.15
C LEU A 381 -11.59 -2.74 9.79
N ILE A 382 -11.38 -1.61 9.11
CA ILE A 382 -11.86 -0.29 9.53
C ILE A 382 -13.38 -0.32 9.68
N SER A 383 -14.09 -0.86 8.68
CA SER A 383 -15.56 -0.96 8.68
C SER A 383 -16.08 -1.89 9.79
N ARG A 384 -15.46 -3.08 9.93
CA ARG A 384 -15.79 -4.03 11.01
C ARG A 384 -15.63 -3.38 12.39
N TYR A 385 -14.49 -2.70 12.60
CA TYR A 385 -14.21 -2.04 13.86
C TYR A 385 -15.20 -0.90 14.14
N ALA A 386 -15.41 -0.01 13.16
CA ALA A 386 -16.30 1.14 13.30
C ALA A 386 -17.74 0.71 13.62
N LEU A 387 -18.32 -0.21 12.84
CA LEU A 387 -19.68 -0.71 13.06
C LEU A 387 -19.81 -1.37 14.42
N ARG A 388 -18.87 -2.27 14.75
CA ARG A 388 -18.94 -2.96 16.05
C ARG A 388 -18.73 -2.03 17.23
N TYR A 389 -17.84 -1.03 17.11
CA TYR A 389 -17.68 0.02 18.11
C TYR A 389 -18.98 0.80 18.33
N MET A 390 -19.66 1.19 17.25
CA MET A 390 -20.94 1.90 17.35
C MET A 390 -22.00 1.05 18.04
N GLU A 391 -22.14 -0.24 17.71
CA GLU A 391 -23.05 -1.16 18.40
C GLU A 391 -22.75 -1.28 19.90
N MET A 392 -21.47 -1.49 20.26
CA MET A 392 -21.05 -1.66 21.65
C MET A 392 -21.27 -0.40 22.51
N ASN A 393 -21.30 0.77 21.88
CA ASN A 393 -21.52 2.06 22.56
C ASN A 393 -22.95 2.60 22.36
N ASN A 394 -23.87 1.79 21.84
CA ASN A 394 -25.25 2.17 21.56
C ASN A 394 -25.39 3.41 20.65
N LEU A 395 -24.46 3.54 19.69
CA LEU A 395 -24.51 4.54 18.64
C LEU A 395 -25.22 3.96 17.42
N ASN A 396 -26.09 4.76 16.79
CA ASN A 396 -26.82 4.31 15.62
C ASN A 396 -25.99 4.47 14.34
N HIS A 397 -25.49 3.38 13.77
CA HIS A 397 -24.80 3.39 12.49
C HIS A 397 -25.76 3.31 11.28
N ASP A 398 -27.02 2.95 11.51
CA ASP A 398 -28.07 2.83 10.47
C ASP A 398 -27.62 2.02 9.24
N THR A 399 -26.93 0.90 9.46
CA THR A 399 -26.36 0.04 8.43
C THR A 399 -27.06 -1.30 8.42
N ARG A 400 -27.45 -1.79 7.22
CA ARG A 400 -28.07 -3.12 7.01
C ARG A 400 -27.13 -4.17 6.50
N LEU A 401 -26.11 -3.77 5.72
CA LEU A 401 -25.21 -4.67 5.01
C LEU A 401 -23.75 -4.22 5.14
N TYR A 402 -22.89 -5.13 5.52
CA TYR A 402 -21.45 -4.99 5.46
C TYR A 402 -20.88 -6.03 4.51
N ILE A 403 -20.21 -5.57 3.46
CA ILE A 403 -19.48 -6.39 2.48
C ILE A 403 -18.00 -6.27 2.76
N SER A 404 -17.40 -7.32 3.29
CA SER A 404 -15.96 -7.45 3.43
C SER A 404 -15.37 -7.91 2.11
N PHE A 405 -14.45 -7.16 1.51
CA PHE A 405 -13.85 -7.53 0.25
C PHE A 405 -12.36 -7.82 0.42
N ASP A 406 -12.01 -9.10 0.41
CA ASP A 406 -10.66 -9.66 0.57
C ASP A 406 -9.87 -9.04 1.73
N SER A 407 -10.56 -8.90 2.91
CA SER A 407 -10.04 -8.18 4.06
C SER A 407 -9.28 -9.11 5.02
N PRO A 408 -8.16 -8.67 5.60
CA PRO A 408 -7.29 -9.52 6.42
C PRO A 408 -7.78 -9.68 7.87
N HIS A 409 -8.94 -10.29 8.08
CA HIS A 409 -9.57 -10.46 9.41
C HIS A 409 -8.73 -11.27 10.40
N LYS A 410 -7.85 -12.11 9.91
CA LYS A 410 -6.87 -12.86 10.68
C LYS A 410 -5.43 -12.52 10.32
N GLY A 411 -5.23 -11.44 9.59
CA GLY A 411 -3.96 -10.88 9.19
C GLY A 411 -3.62 -11.06 7.73
N ALA A 412 -2.63 -10.28 7.30
CA ALA A 412 -2.05 -10.24 5.97
C ALA A 412 -0.65 -10.87 5.98
N ASN A 413 -0.08 -11.09 4.81
CA ASN A 413 1.27 -11.59 4.62
C ASN A 413 2.08 -10.70 3.68
N VAL A 414 3.31 -10.42 4.06
CA VAL A 414 4.40 -10.01 3.19
C VAL A 414 5.54 -10.97 3.47
N PRO A 415 6.13 -11.65 2.47
CA PRO A 415 7.14 -12.68 2.72
C PRO A 415 8.26 -12.20 3.65
N ILE A 416 8.51 -12.94 4.72
CA ILE A 416 9.51 -12.57 5.74
C ILE A 416 10.92 -12.44 5.14
N GLY A 417 11.20 -13.18 4.07
CA GLY A 417 12.44 -13.06 3.31
C GLY A 417 12.60 -11.69 2.65
N PHE A 418 11.53 -11.12 2.09
CA PHE A 418 11.53 -9.74 1.55
C PHE A 418 11.67 -8.71 2.66
N GLN A 419 10.94 -8.87 3.77
CA GLN A 419 11.03 -7.95 4.91
C GLN A 419 12.46 -7.89 5.47
N HIS A 420 13.12 -9.04 5.62
CA HIS A 420 14.52 -9.12 6.03
C HIS A 420 15.43 -8.41 5.03
N LEU A 421 15.32 -8.76 3.74
CA LEU A 421 16.18 -8.21 2.69
C LEU A 421 16.06 -6.68 2.63
N PHE A 422 14.83 -6.16 2.54
CA PHE A 422 14.61 -4.71 2.43
C PHE A 422 15.09 -3.98 3.68
N ASN A 423 14.84 -4.51 4.88
CA ASN A 423 15.32 -3.91 6.11
C ASN A 423 16.86 -3.91 6.17
N TYR A 424 17.50 -4.99 5.75
CA TYR A 424 18.97 -5.08 5.68
C TYR A 424 19.56 -4.13 4.64
N MET A 425 18.96 -4.04 3.46
CA MET A 425 19.39 -3.09 2.42
C MET A 425 19.22 -1.64 2.86
N ALA A 426 18.14 -1.32 3.59
CA ALA A 426 17.84 0.02 4.07
C ALA A 426 18.74 0.47 5.23
N TYR A 427 18.97 -0.40 6.20
CA TYR A 427 19.57 -0.06 7.51
C TYR A 427 20.87 -0.79 7.82
N GLY A 428 21.20 -1.82 7.06
CA GLY A 428 22.47 -2.51 7.14
C GLY A 428 23.63 -1.72 6.50
N PRO A 429 24.76 -2.36 6.25
CA PRO A 429 25.95 -1.71 5.67
C PRO A 429 25.72 -1.03 4.33
N LEU A 430 24.76 -1.53 3.53
CA LEU A 430 24.42 -0.95 2.22
C LEU A 430 23.84 0.47 2.35
N GLY A 431 22.94 0.69 3.31
CA GLY A 431 22.34 1.99 3.58
C GLY A 431 21.55 2.57 2.39
N SER A 432 20.77 1.72 1.69
CA SER A 432 19.97 2.17 0.52
C SER A 432 18.80 3.02 0.94
N THR A 433 18.83 4.31 0.61
CA THR A 433 17.75 5.25 0.90
C THR A 433 16.54 5.05 -0.01
N ALA A 434 16.70 4.42 -1.18
CA ALA A 434 15.61 4.06 -2.07
C ALA A 434 14.69 2.99 -1.48
N VAL A 435 15.24 2.10 -0.64
CA VAL A 435 14.48 1.02 0.03
C VAL A 435 13.87 1.47 1.37
N GLN A 436 14.40 2.54 1.99
CA GLN A 436 13.90 3.01 3.29
C GLN A 436 12.40 3.33 3.32
N PRO A 437 11.79 3.97 2.29
CA PRO A 437 10.35 4.21 2.27
C PRO A 437 9.52 2.91 2.30
N VAL A 438 10.00 1.85 1.66
CA VAL A 438 9.35 0.52 1.69
C VAL A 438 9.37 -0.04 3.13
N VAL A 439 10.47 0.12 3.85
CA VAL A 439 10.58 -0.36 5.23
C VAL A 439 9.78 0.51 6.18
N ASP A 440 9.98 1.83 6.15
CA ASP A 440 9.40 2.75 7.15
C ASP A 440 7.94 3.08 6.86
N GLY A 441 7.61 3.31 5.58
CA GLY A 441 6.26 3.72 5.14
C GLY A 441 5.29 2.56 4.96
N LEU A 442 5.80 1.38 4.53
CA LEU A 442 4.98 0.19 4.33
C LEU A 442 5.09 -0.76 5.53
N ILE A 443 6.25 -1.44 5.68
CA ILE A 443 6.40 -2.56 6.62
C ILE A 443 6.29 -2.10 8.08
N LYS A 444 6.95 -1.01 8.46
CA LYS A 444 6.93 -0.46 9.84
C LYS A 444 5.77 0.49 10.12
N SER A 445 4.83 0.67 9.20
CA SER A 445 3.64 1.48 9.46
C SER A 445 2.78 0.89 10.58
N PRO A 446 2.01 1.71 11.31
CA PRO A 446 1.11 1.21 12.35
C PRO A 446 0.16 0.13 11.85
N ALA A 447 -0.48 0.34 10.69
CA ALA A 447 -1.41 -0.60 10.09
C ALA A 447 -0.74 -1.92 9.69
N ALA A 448 0.44 -1.89 9.05
CA ALA A 448 1.16 -3.11 8.67
C ALA A 448 1.57 -3.93 9.91
N ARG A 449 2.07 -3.26 10.97
CA ARG A 449 2.37 -3.91 12.25
C ARG A 449 1.16 -4.55 12.90
N GLN A 450 -0.05 -3.98 12.70
CA GLN A 450 -1.31 -4.55 13.18
C GLN A 450 -1.79 -5.72 12.32
N MET A 451 -1.53 -5.71 11.01
CA MET A 451 -2.06 -6.70 10.09
C MET A 451 -1.13 -7.87 9.81
N LEU A 452 0.21 -7.68 9.73
CA LEU A 452 1.12 -8.73 9.28
C LEU A 452 1.20 -9.89 10.30
N ILE A 453 0.90 -11.11 9.82
CA ILE A 453 0.95 -12.35 10.61
C ILE A 453 2.39 -12.64 11.01
N ASP A 454 3.32 -12.44 10.08
CA ASP A 454 4.75 -12.57 10.30
C ASP A 454 5.42 -11.22 10.01
N HIS A 455 6.19 -10.70 10.98
CA HIS A 455 6.74 -9.35 10.90
C HIS A 455 8.19 -9.33 11.36
N MET A 456 9.05 -8.66 10.58
CA MET A 456 10.49 -8.59 10.81
C MET A 456 10.87 -8.15 12.23
N GLU A 457 10.12 -7.24 12.87
CA GLU A 457 10.43 -6.77 14.23
C GLU A 457 10.32 -7.88 15.28
N GLY A 458 9.52 -8.93 15.01
CA GLY A 458 9.45 -10.12 15.85
C GLY A 458 10.67 -11.04 15.74
N HIS A 459 11.48 -10.87 14.68
CA HIS A 459 12.63 -11.71 14.37
C HIS A 459 13.98 -11.04 14.61
N LEU A 460 14.02 -9.73 14.94
CA LEU A 460 15.28 -9.02 15.13
C LEU A 460 16.08 -9.61 16.30
N GLN A 461 17.39 -9.73 16.09
CA GLN A 461 18.33 -10.04 17.15
C GLN A 461 18.37 -8.90 18.17
N SER A 462 18.41 -9.21 19.44
CA SER A 462 18.49 -8.21 20.50
C SER A 462 19.65 -7.23 20.27
N GLY A 463 19.32 -5.94 20.21
CA GLY A 463 20.29 -4.85 19.98
C GLY A 463 20.63 -4.61 18.51
N SER A 464 20.08 -5.36 17.57
CA SER A 464 20.23 -5.09 16.13
C SER A 464 18.95 -4.47 15.55
N ALA A 465 19.12 -3.51 14.63
CA ALA A 465 18.02 -2.92 13.86
C ALA A 465 17.73 -3.68 12.55
N PHE A 466 18.59 -4.61 12.15
CA PHE A 466 18.48 -5.27 10.83
C PHE A 466 18.90 -6.75 10.83
N GLU A 467 19.64 -7.26 11.81
CA GLU A 467 20.01 -8.68 11.86
C GLU A 467 18.92 -9.52 12.51
N PHE A 468 18.61 -10.65 11.90
CA PHE A 468 17.62 -11.59 12.42
C PHE A 468 18.24 -12.59 13.41
N ASN A 469 17.44 -12.99 14.39
CA ASN A 469 17.78 -14.04 15.31
C ASN A 469 17.73 -15.40 14.60
N THR A 470 18.81 -16.18 14.70
CA THR A 470 18.93 -17.50 14.07
C THR A 470 18.56 -18.66 15.00
N ALA A 471 18.15 -18.38 16.25
CA ALA A 471 17.75 -19.41 17.20
C ALA A 471 16.47 -20.13 16.73
N ALA A 472 16.42 -21.46 16.79
CA ALA A 472 15.31 -22.26 16.28
C ALA A 472 13.93 -21.88 16.89
N ALA A 473 13.91 -21.39 18.14
CA ALA A 473 12.67 -20.97 18.81
C ALA A 473 12.07 -19.67 18.23
N SER A 474 12.86 -18.86 17.51
CA SER A 474 12.43 -17.57 16.94
C SER A 474 12.11 -17.64 15.45
N LEU A 475 12.02 -18.84 14.84
CA LEU A 475 11.84 -18.99 13.40
C LEU A 475 10.38 -19.19 12.97
N LEU A 476 9.47 -19.43 13.91
CA LEU A 476 8.03 -19.52 13.62
C LEU A 476 7.45 -18.13 13.35
N PRO A 477 6.40 -18.01 12.53
CA PRO A 477 5.75 -16.73 12.28
C PRO A 477 5.37 -16.01 13.58
N VAL A 478 5.76 -14.74 13.69
CA VAL A 478 5.44 -13.87 14.82
C VAL A 478 5.21 -12.45 14.35
N GLY A 479 4.09 -11.85 14.75
CA GLY A 479 3.74 -10.48 14.38
C GLY A 479 4.59 -9.42 15.11
N ALA A 480 4.43 -8.17 14.71
CA ALA A 480 5.11 -7.04 15.35
C ALA A 480 4.78 -6.97 16.85
N PRO A 481 5.80 -6.88 17.73
CA PRO A 481 5.60 -6.79 19.16
C PRO A 481 4.70 -5.59 19.54
N ASN A 482 3.76 -5.81 20.45
CA ASN A 482 2.80 -4.82 20.95
C ASN A 482 1.74 -4.32 19.94
N TYR A 483 1.81 -4.71 18.68
CA TYR A 483 0.84 -4.31 17.65
C TYR A 483 -0.07 -5.46 17.25
N ARG A 484 0.49 -6.50 16.64
CA ARG A 484 -0.28 -7.58 16.01
C ARG A 484 -1.23 -8.30 16.96
N ASN A 485 -0.68 -8.84 18.05
CA ASN A 485 -1.48 -9.62 19.00
C ASN A 485 -2.47 -8.75 19.77
N ALA A 486 -2.08 -7.52 20.13
CA ALA A 486 -2.98 -6.59 20.81
C ALA A 486 -4.20 -6.28 19.94
N PHE A 487 -3.98 -5.91 18.67
CA PHE A 487 -5.05 -5.59 17.73
C PHE A 487 -5.94 -6.81 17.42
N GLN A 488 -5.33 -8.00 17.17
CA GLN A 488 -6.11 -9.20 16.86
C GLN A 488 -6.98 -9.64 18.05
N ASN A 489 -6.47 -9.55 19.28
CA ASN A 489 -7.21 -9.88 20.49
C ASN A 489 -8.37 -8.90 20.70
N GLU A 490 -8.16 -7.61 20.44
CA GLU A 490 -9.21 -6.59 20.46
C GLU A 490 -10.32 -6.92 19.46
N LEU A 491 -9.97 -7.17 18.18
CA LEU A 491 -10.90 -7.57 17.14
C LEU A 491 -11.67 -8.87 17.48
N ASN A 492 -11.00 -9.84 18.09
CA ASN A 492 -11.63 -11.11 18.49
C ASN A 492 -12.61 -10.89 19.63
N THR A 493 -12.29 -10.00 20.58
CA THR A 493 -13.17 -9.64 21.72
C THR A 493 -14.38 -8.85 21.25
N MET A 494 -14.21 -7.91 20.34
CA MET A 494 -15.30 -7.14 19.75
C MET A 494 -16.23 -8.02 18.91
N GLY A 495 -15.67 -8.97 18.16
CA GLY A 495 -16.40 -9.80 17.22
C GLY A 495 -16.67 -9.10 15.88
N PHE A 496 -17.74 -9.51 15.21
CA PHE A 496 -18.27 -8.88 14.00
C PHE A 496 -19.53 -8.08 14.33
N PRO A 497 -19.96 -7.13 13.47
CA PRO A 497 -21.22 -6.44 13.64
C PRO A 497 -22.37 -7.44 13.83
N ALA A 498 -23.18 -7.24 14.89
CA ALA A 498 -24.20 -8.19 15.30
C ALA A 498 -25.58 -7.87 14.71
N THR A 499 -25.84 -6.59 14.38
CA THR A 499 -27.12 -6.09 13.86
C THR A 499 -27.11 -5.86 12.36
N VAL A 500 -26.00 -6.22 11.70
CA VAL A 500 -25.73 -6.03 10.26
C VAL A 500 -25.62 -7.38 9.57
N ARG A 501 -26.13 -7.51 8.36
CA ARG A 501 -25.84 -8.67 7.50
C ARG A 501 -24.38 -8.61 7.06
N ASN A 502 -23.56 -9.56 7.51
CA ASN A 502 -22.14 -9.66 7.16
C ASN A 502 -21.97 -10.63 6.00
N VAL A 503 -21.40 -10.18 4.88
CA VAL A 503 -21.05 -11.02 3.73
C VAL A 503 -19.60 -10.77 3.31
N SER A 504 -18.99 -11.73 2.61
CA SER A 504 -17.59 -11.61 2.20
C SER A 504 -17.38 -11.94 0.74
N ILE A 505 -16.46 -11.21 0.13
CA ILE A 505 -15.85 -11.51 -1.17
C ILE A 505 -14.38 -11.83 -0.92
N ALA A 506 -13.89 -12.97 -1.39
CA ALA A 506 -12.48 -13.32 -1.38
C ALA A 506 -11.92 -13.33 -2.81
N ASN A 507 -10.65 -12.94 -2.98
CA ASN A 507 -9.91 -13.17 -4.22
C ASN A 507 -9.03 -14.44 -4.16
N GLY A 508 -8.87 -15.02 -2.98
CA GLY A 508 -8.18 -16.29 -2.82
C GLY A 508 -9.09 -17.50 -3.07
N ALA A 509 -8.52 -18.54 -3.69
CA ALA A 509 -9.24 -19.78 -4.02
C ALA A 509 -9.79 -20.47 -2.77
N GLY A 510 -11.06 -20.93 -2.86
CA GLY A 510 -11.73 -21.66 -1.79
C GLY A 510 -11.46 -23.16 -1.75
N ASN A 511 -10.85 -23.72 -2.78
CA ASN A 511 -10.62 -25.17 -2.94
C ASN A 511 -9.24 -25.64 -2.43
N GLY A 512 -8.44 -24.77 -1.80
CA GLY A 512 -7.09 -25.08 -1.33
C GLY A 512 -5.99 -24.94 -2.38
N THR A 513 -6.28 -24.39 -3.56
CA THR A 513 -5.28 -24.16 -4.62
C THR A 513 -4.24 -23.14 -4.14
N MET A 514 -2.99 -23.57 -4.02
CA MET A 514 -1.87 -22.72 -3.61
C MET A 514 -1.40 -21.79 -4.75
N ASN A 515 -0.72 -20.69 -4.40
CA ASN A 515 -0.14 -19.77 -5.37
C ASN A 515 1.18 -20.28 -5.96
N TYR A 516 2.04 -20.85 -5.13
CA TYR A 516 3.30 -21.52 -5.49
C TYR A 516 3.51 -22.74 -4.60
N THR A 517 4.52 -23.55 -4.90
CA THR A 517 4.94 -24.61 -3.99
C THR A 517 5.73 -24.02 -2.82
N PRO A 518 5.59 -24.54 -1.59
CA PRO A 518 6.43 -24.14 -0.46
C PRO A 518 7.92 -24.20 -0.79
N ASN A 519 8.70 -23.24 -0.28
CA ASN A 519 10.14 -23.10 -0.55
C ASN A 519 10.51 -22.75 -2.01
N PHE A 520 9.59 -22.18 -2.79
CA PHE A 520 9.86 -21.75 -4.15
C PHE A 520 11.03 -20.76 -4.18
N GLU A 521 11.94 -20.90 -5.15
CA GLU A 521 13.07 -20.00 -5.33
C GLU A 521 12.61 -18.73 -6.05
N VAL A 522 12.53 -17.63 -5.29
CA VAL A 522 12.06 -16.33 -5.76
C VAL A 522 13.17 -15.58 -6.50
N MET A 523 14.40 -15.69 -6.01
CA MET A 523 15.54 -15.02 -6.64
C MET A 523 16.85 -15.74 -6.29
N ASN A 524 17.76 -15.76 -7.27
CA ASN A 524 19.16 -16.10 -7.07
C ASN A 524 19.98 -15.27 -8.08
N HIS A 525 20.32 -14.03 -7.70
CA HIS A 525 20.91 -13.06 -8.63
C HIS A 525 22.13 -12.34 -8.07
N THR A 526 23.03 -11.93 -8.97
CA THR A 526 24.23 -11.12 -8.65
C THR A 526 24.10 -9.74 -9.26
N PHE A 527 24.00 -8.73 -8.44
CA PHE A 527 23.92 -7.32 -8.78
C PHE A 527 25.32 -6.72 -8.83
N ASN A 528 25.76 -6.23 -9.99
CA ASN A 528 27.02 -5.54 -10.13
C ASN A 528 26.82 -4.04 -9.85
N VAL A 529 27.14 -3.60 -8.64
CA VAL A 529 26.93 -2.21 -8.21
C VAL A 529 27.99 -1.28 -8.79
N THR A 530 29.25 -1.70 -8.72
CA THR A 530 30.38 -1.03 -9.38
C THR A 530 31.30 -2.07 -10.00
N THR A 531 32.39 -1.66 -10.64
CA THR A 531 33.40 -2.60 -11.16
C THR A 531 34.08 -3.41 -10.06
N THR A 532 34.04 -2.92 -8.83
CA THR A 532 34.73 -3.51 -7.67
C THR A 532 33.77 -3.93 -6.53
N GLN A 533 32.47 -3.74 -6.69
CA GLN A 533 31.45 -4.08 -5.67
C GLN A 533 30.26 -4.77 -6.32
N ARG A 534 29.79 -5.85 -5.67
CA ARG A 534 28.57 -6.56 -6.08
C ARG A 534 27.78 -7.06 -4.88
N ALA A 535 26.50 -7.25 -5.08
CA ALA A 535 25.60 -7.88 -4.10
C ALA A 535 25.07 -9.20 -4.68
N ILE A 536 25.04 -10.26 -3.88
CA ILE A 536 24.42 -11.53 -4.23
C ILE A 536 23.22 -11.73 -3.35
N ILE A 537 22.04 -11.92 -3.96
CA ILE A 537 20.77 -12.05 -3.26
C ILE A 537 20.17 -13.42 -3.58
N ASN A 538 19.80 -14.15 -2.52
CA ASN A 538 19.01 -15.37 -2.61
C ASN A 538 17.73 -15.19 -1.81
N LEU A 539 16.57 -15.41 -2.42
CA LEU A 539 15.25 -15.34 -1.81
C LEU A 539 14.47 -16.61 -2.08
N ARG A 540 13.74 -17.09 -1.07
CA ARG A 540 12.79 -18.20 -1.16
C ARG A 540 11.53 -17.87 -0.39
N PHE A 541 10.43 -18.43 -0.82
CA PHE A 541 9.20 -18.44 -0.03
C PHE A 541 9.33 -19.37 1.19
N THR A 542 8.47 -19.18 2.16
CA THR A 542 8.40 -19.96 3.40
C THR A 542 8.27 -21.46 3.13
N PRO A 543 8.83 -22.33 4.02
CA PRO A 543 8.90 -23.77 3.77
C PRO A 543 7.56 -24.50 3.98
N ALA A 544 7.55 -25.79 3.63
CA ALA A 544 6.46 -26.72 3.96
C ALA A 544 6.33 -26.95 5.47
N ALA A 545 5.19 -27.48 5.88
CA ALA A 545 4.85 -27.78 7.28
C ALA A 545 6.00 -28.45 8.05
N ASN A 546 6.27 -27.91 9.24
CA ASN A 546 7.34 -28.36 10.15
C ASN A 546 8.78 -28.29 9.57
N GLN A 547 8.98 -27.75 8.39
CA GLN A 547 10.31 -27.58 7.80
C GLN A 547 10.91 -26.20 8.18
N THR A 548 12.24 -26.13 8.17
CA THR A 548 13.01 -24.91 8.35
C THR A 548 13.91 -24.70 7.15
N ASN A 549 13.82 -23.53 6.50
CA ASN A 549 14.65 -23.19 5.35
C ASN A 549 15.16 -21.76 5.44
N GLN A 550 16.27 -21.50 4.74
CA GLN A 550 16.75 -20.14 4.50
C GLN A 550 15.81 -19.45 3.49
N VAL A 551 15.18 -18.35 3.93
CA VAL A 551 14.23 -17.57 3.10
C VAL A 551 14.86 -16.33 2.50
N SER A 552 15.97 -15.84 3.09
CA SER A 552 16.72 -14.69 2.57
C SER A 552 18.19 -14.84 2.89
N ARG A 553 19.03 -14.46 1.94
CA ARG A 553 20.47 -14.29 2.12
C ARG A 553 20.96 -13.13 1.27
N PHE A 554 21.67 -12.22 1.88
CA PHE A 554 22.36 -11.13 1.22
C PHE A 554 23.87 -11.25 1.44
N ARG A 555 24.67 -11.12 0.38
CA ARG A 555 26.14 -11.07 0.46
C ARG A 555 26.66 -9.87 -0.32
N GLY A 556 27.28 -8.94 0.39
CA GLY A 556 28.04 -7.85 -0.23
C GLY A 556 29.49 -8.30 -0.45
N GLN A 557 29.98 -8.16 -1.67
CA GLN A 557 31.33 -8.55 -2.06
C GLN A 557 32.08 -7.37 -2.66
N ALA A 558 33.38 -7.33 -2.36
CA ALA A 558 34.32 -6.41 -2.97
C ALA A 558 35.41 -7.18 -3.73
N ASN A 559 35.96 -6.55 -4.78
CA ASN A 559 37.06 -7.07 -5.59
C ASN A 559 38.28 -6.16 -5.43
N ILE A 560 39.37 -6.69 -4.86
CA ILE A 560 40.68 -6.04 -4.85
C ILE A 560 41.64 -6.77 -5.80
N PHE A 561 41.69 -8.11 -5.72
CA PHE A 561 42.38 -9.02 -6.65
C PHE A 561 41.47 -10.21 -6.99
N THR A 562 40.60 -10.58 -6.07
CA THR A 562 39.55 -11.58 -6.20
C THR A 562 38.31 -11.10 -5.44
N TRP A 563 37.15 -11.65 -5.77
CA TRP A 563 35.91 -11.35 -5.04
C TRP A 563 35.95 -11.99 -3.64
N PHE A 564 35.75 -11.19 -2.60
CA PHE A 564 35.59 -11.67 -1.23
C PHE A 564 34.34 -11.07 -0.58
N THR A 565 33.72 -11.82 0.33
CA THR A 565 32.54 -11.36 1.05
C THR A 565 32.95 -10.39 2.15
N VAL A 566 32.45 -9.16 2.08
CA VAL A 566 32.68 -8.10 3.07
C VAL A 566 31.69 -8.21 4.22
N TYR A 567 30.44 -8.50 3.87
CA TYR A 567 29.37 -8.70 4.84
C TYR A 567 28.30 -9.63 4.28
N GLU A 568 27.59 -10.28 5.18
CA GLU A 568 26.55 -11.24 4.89
C GLU A 568 25.48 -11.16 5.96
N SER A 569 24.22 -11.22 5.55
CA SER A 569 23.07 -11.40 6.42
C SER A 569 22.14 -12.46 5.87
N LEU A 570 21.48 -13.18 6.76
CA LEU A 570 20.56 -14.26 6.37
C LEU A 570 19.36 -14.33 7.33
N ALA A 571 18.24 -14.79 6.79
CA ALA A 571 17.04 -15.12 7.54
C ALA A 571 16.62 -16.56 7.23
N ASN A 572 16.29 -17.28 8.29
CA ASN A 572 15.64 -18.59 8.22
C ASN A 572 14.18 -18.43 8.68
N SER A 573 13.30 -19.26 8.16
CA SER A 573 11.90 -19.36 8.60
C SER A 573 11.51 -20.81 8.79
N LYS A 574 10.61 -21.06 9.73
CA LYS A 574 10.02 -22.36 10.01
C LYS A 574 8.52 -22.28 9.87
N ALA A 575 7.92 -23.18 9.08
CA ALA A 575 6.48 -23.30 9.04
C ALA A 575 5.95 -24.06 10.29
N PRO A 576 4.74 -23.73 10.78
CA PRO A 576 4.06 -24.51 11.81
C PRO A 576 3.93 -25.98 11.44
N THR A 577 3.55 -26.82 12.41
CA THR A 577 3.43 -28.28 12.19
C THR A 577 2.17 -28.69 11.43
N ASP A 578 1.14 -27.85 11.45
CA ASP A 578 -0.20 -28.11 10.95
C ASP A 578 -0.55 -27.35 9.65
N THR A 579 0.38 -26.55 9.13
CA THR A 579 0.21 -25.81 7.88
C THR A 579 1.53 -25.57 7.17
N ASP A 580 1.50 -25.53 5.85
CA ASP A 580 2.61 -25.01 5.05
C ASP A 580 2.75 -23.47 5.26
N GLY A 581 3.84 -22.89 4.75
CA GLY A 581 4.18 -21.49 4.95
C GLY A 581 3.20 -20.52 4.32
N LEU A 582 3.23 -19.27 4.83
CA LEU A 582 2.28 -18.21 4.46
C LEU A 582 2.35 -17.79 2.99
N ASP A 583 3.56 -17.73 2.40
CA ASP A 583 3.79 -17.04 1.14
C ASP A 583 3.13 -17.69 -0.07
N THR A 584 2.83 -18.97 0.04
CA THR A 584 2.29 -19.79 -1.04
C THR A 584 0.85 -20.27 -0.78
N ALA A 585 0.24 -19.89 0.34
CA ALA A 585 -1.11 -20.30 0.72
C ALA A 585 -2.16 -19.89 -0.33
N PRO A 586 -3.31 -20.57 -0.41
CA PRO A 586 -4.46 -20.06 -1.14
C PRO A 586 -4.82 -18.66 -0.64
N GLY A 587 -4.92 -17.68 -1.55
CA GLY A 587 -5.20 -16.31 -1.13
C GLY A 587 -5.15 -15.30 -2.26
N GLY A 588 -5.71 -14.12 -2.00
CA GLY A 588 -5.55 -12.95 -2.87
C GLY A 588 -4.08 -12.59 -3.01
N ARG A 589 -3.65 -12.33 -4.25
CA ARG A 589 -2.25 -12.15 -4.63
C ARG A 589 -1.81 -10.70 -4.52
N PHE A 590 -0.59 -10.47 -4.07
CA PHE A 590 0.11 -9.20 -4.31
C PHE A 590 0.88 -9.30 -5.63
N ASP A 591 0.56 -8.44 -6.59
CA ASP A 591 1.23 -8.36 -7.88
C ASP A 591 2.52 -7.53 -7.75
N MET A 592 3.67 -8.21 -7.84
CA MET A 592 4.98 -7.55 -7.73
C MET A 592 5.38 -6.82 -9.01
N THR A 593 4.83 -7.20 -10.16
CA THR A 593 5.14 -6.57 -11.45
C THR A 593 4.52 -5.18 -11.54
N GLY A 594 3.30 -5.00 -11.03
CA GLY A 594 2.65 -3.69 -10.90
C GLY A 594 3.36 -2.77 -9.91
N PHE A 595 3.83 -3.30 -8.79
CA PHE A 595 4.51 -2.54 -7.73
C PHE A 595 5.84 -1.91 -8.18
N GLN A 596 6.55 -2.52 -9.13
CA GLN A 596 7.77 -1.92 -9.72
C GLN A 596 7.52 -0.53 -10.28
N ALA A 597 6.37 -0.32 -10.93
CA ALA A 597 6.04 0.97 -11.55
C ALA A 597 5.87 2.09 -10.51
N ASP A 598 5.45 1.75 -9.30
CA ASP A 598 5.19 2.70 -8.20
C ASP A 598 6.48 3.13 -7.48
N LEU A 599 7.55 2.32 -7.52
CA LEU A 599 8.81 2.60 -6.84
C LEU A 599 9.77 3.53 -7.61
N GLY A 600 9.41 3.88 -8.85
CA GLY A 600 10.21 4.77 -9.70
C GLY A 600 11.34 4.06 -10.45
N ALA A 601 12.12 4.84 -11.23
CA ALA A 601 13.14 4.33 -12.17
C ALA A 601 14.52 4.14 -11.53
N ASP A 602 14.62 3.65 -10.27
CA ASP A 602 15.90 3.28 -9.69
C ASP A 602 16.47 2.04 -10.40
N PRO A 603 17.70 2.09 -10.97
CA PRO A 603 18.26 0.98 -11.74
C PRO A 603 18.40 -0.32 -10.95
N LEU A 604 18.74 -0.26 -9.65
CA LEU A 604 18.91 -1.45 -8.82
C LEU A 604 17.58 -2.08 -8.47
N LEU A 605 16.56 -1.27 -8.17
CA LEU A 605 15.19 -1.76 -7.96
C LEU A 605 14.63 -2.35 -9.26
N THR A 606 14.86 -1.70 -10.40
CA THR A 606 14.47 -2.23 -11.71
C THR A 606 15.14 -3.58 -11.99
N GLU A 607 16.45 -3.71 -11.76
CA GLU A 607 17.16 -4.98 -11.89
C GLU A 607 16.63 -6.03 -10.91
N PHE A 608 16.29 -5.64 -9.68
CA PHE A 608 15.70 -6.52 -8.68
C PHE A 608 14.39 -7.14 -9.19
N PHE A 609 13.43 -6.33 -9.60
CA PHE A 609 12.13 -6.82 -10.08
C PHE A 609 12.24 -7.64 -11.36
N ASN A 610 13.13 -7.27 -12.28
CA ASN A 610 13.35 -8.01 -13.53
C ASN A 610 14.00 -9.39 -13.34
N ASN A 611 14.55 -9.69 -12.17
CA ASN A 611 15.17 -10.97 -11.85
C ASN A 611 14.40 -11.80 -10.82
N LEU A 612 13.15 -11.44 -10.54
CA LEU A 612 12.23 -12.27 -9.77
C LEU A 612 11.75 -13.46 -10.63
N ASN A 613 11.75 -14.67 -10.05
CA ASN A 613 11.15 -15.86 -10.63
C ASN A 613 9.65 -16.00 -10.28
N ALA A 614 9.14 -15.15 -9.39
CA ALA A 614 7.75 -15.10 -8.96
C ALA A 614 7.15 -13.74 -9.30
N ASP A 615 5.99 -13.71 -9.95
CA ASP A 615 5.27 -12.49 -10.30
C ASP A 615 4.42 -11.96 -9.12
N TYR A 616 4.10 -12.84 -8.17
CA TYR A 616 3.22 -12.53 -7.04
C TYR A 616 3.54 -13.42 -5.83
N PHE A 617 2.96 -13.07 -4.68
CA PHE A 617 2.90 -13.91 -3.47
C PHE A 617 1.49 -13.86 -2.88
N THR A 618 1.18 -14.76 -1.95
CA THR A 618 -0.08 -14.69 -1.18
C THR A 618 -0.05 -13.50 -0.26
N PHE A 619 -0.94 -12.54 -0.48
CA PHE A 619 -1.07 -11.35 0.36
C PHE A 619 -2.12 -11.56 1.44
N ILE A 620 -3.36 -11.89 1.05
CA ILE A 620 -4.43 -12.18 2.00
C ILE A 620 -4.83 -13.65 1.87
N PRO A 621 -4.40 -14.53 2.79
CA PRO A 621 -4.84 -15.92 2.77
C PRO A 621 -6.36 -16.03 2.79
N THR A 622 -6.94 -16.94 2.00
CA THR A 622 -8.41 -17.18 1.98
C THR A 622 -8.94 -17.49 3.39
N TRP A 623 -8.16 -18.21 4.20
CA TRP A 623 -8.44 -18.43 5.62
C TRP A 623 -8.62 -17.14 6.41
N SER A 624 -7.85 -16.11 6.08
CA SER A 624 -7.92 -14.79 6.73
C SER A 624 -9.08 -13.96 6.22
N SER A 625 -9.27 -13.89 4.90
CA SER A 625 -10.34 -13.08 4.29
C SER A 625 -11.73 -13.60 4.67
N MET A 626 -11.86 -14.93 4.84
CA MET A 626 -13.08 -15.59 5.30
C MET A 626 -13.21 -15.68 6.83
N ALA A 627 -12.22 -15.17 7.58
CA ALA A 627 -12.16 -15.25 9.04
C ALA A 627 -12.39 -16.68 9.58
N ILE A 628 -11.88 -17.70 8.90
CA ILE A 628 -12.14 -19.11 9.23
C ILE A 628 -11.67 -19.44 10.65
N SER A 629 -12.54 -20.06 11.45
CA SER A 629 -12.23 -20.57 12.79
C SER A 629 -12.24 -22.10 12.82
N GLY A 630 -11.67 -22.69 13.89
CA GLY A 630 -11.60 -24.15 14.05
C GLY A 630 -10.43 -24.84 13.37
N THR A 631 -9.66 -24.14 12.53
CA THR A 631 -8.42 -24.66 11.95
C THR A 631 -7.37 -23.54 11.80
N ASN A 632 -6.09 -23.91 11.95
CA ASN A 632 -4.95 -23.05 11.64
C ASN A 632 -4.31 -23.43 10.30
N ASN A 633 -4.79 -24.49 9.63
CA ASN A 633 -4.29 -24.87 8.33
C ASN A 633 -4.76 -23.87 7.26
N LEU A 634 -3.83 -23.07 6.78
CA LEU A 634 -4.05 -22.02 5.76
C LEU A 634 -4.49 -22.59 4.41
N TYR A 635 -4.18 -23.86 4.16
CA TYR A 635 -4.44 -24.57 2.90
C TYR A 635 -5.71 -25.42 2.94
N ALA A 636 -6.42 -25.43 4.07
CA ALA A 636 -7.67 -26.17 4.18
C ALA A 636 -8.73 -25.58 3.22
N PRO A 637 -9.40 -26.41 2.40
CA PRO A 637 -10.49 -25.92 1.58
C PRO A 637 -11.61 -25.29 2.42
N VAL A 638 -12.16 -24.18 1.94
CA VAL A 638 -13.35 -23.56 2.52
C VAL A 638 -14.57 -24.34 2.02
N THR A 639 -15.28 -25.00 2.92
CA THR A 639 -16.46 -25.81 2.62
C THR A 639 -17.69 -25.25 3.32
N GLY A 640 -18.88 -25.74 3.02
CA GLY A 640 -20.12 -25.39 3.73
C GLY A 640 -20.12 -25.69 5.23
N SER A 641 -19.18 -26.55 5.71
CA SER A 641 -18.95 -26.83 7.13
C SER A 641 -17.91 -25.93 7.78
N SER A 642 -17.24 -25.05 7.01
CA SER A 642 -16.25 -24.10 7.54
C SER A 642 -16.95 -23.06 8.42
N THR A 643 -16.41 -22.82 9.61
CA THR A 643 -16.94 -21.82 10.52
C THR A 643 -16.43 -20.43 10.14
N THR A 644 -17.34 -19.58 9.70
CA THR A 644 -17.09 -18.19 9.31
C THR A 644 -18.20 -17.29 9.88
N PRO A 645 -17.91 -16.00 10.16
CA PRO A 645 -18.93 -15.04 10.60
C PRO A 645 -19.81 -14.50 9.47
N PHE A 646 -19.51 -14.84 8.22
CA PHE A 646 -20.23 -14.38 7.05
C PHE A 646 -21.37 -15.32 6.69
N VAL A 647 -22.56 -14.75 6.48
CA VAL A 647 -23.77 -15.52 6.16
C VAL A 647 -23.86 -15.89 4.67
N ALA A 648 -23.11 -15.18 3.82
CA ALA A 648 -22.95 -15.47 2.40
C ALA A 648 -21.55 -15.02 1.93
N SER A 649 -21.04 -15.63 0.88
CA SER A 649 -19.72 -15.29 0.34
C SER A 649 -19.58 -15.59 -1.14
N SER A 650 -18.72 -14.82 -1.82
CA SER A 650 -18.20 -15.09 -3.16
C SER A 650 -16.73 -15.49 -3.06
N ILE A 651 -16.42 -16.75 -3.39
CA ILE A 651 -15.07 -17.31 -3.28
C ILE A 651 -14.73 -17.95 -4.63
N PRO A 652 -13.64 -17.54 -5.31
CA PRO A 652 -13.25 -18.12 -6.59
C PRO A 652 -12.64 -19.52 -6.43
N THR A 653 -12.51 -20.23 -7.54
CA THR A 653 -11.82 -21.53 -7.62
C THR A 653 -10.32 -21.40 -7.95
N VAL A 654 -9.89 -20.22 -8.37
CA VAL A 654 -8.51 -19.88 -8.67
C VAL A 654 -8.12 -18.62 -7.88
N ASN A 655 -6.85 -18.48 -7.52
CA ASN A 655 -6.40 -17.27 -6.85
C ASN A 655 -6.36 -16.10 -7.86
N GLU A 656 -6.86 -14.95 -7.44
CA GLU A 656 -6.90 -13.69 -8.19
C GLU A 656 -6.00 -12.65 -7.52
N ASN A 657 -5.70 -11.54 -8.20
CA ASN A 657 -5.02 -10.42 -7.56
C ASN A 657 -5.93 -9.79 -6.51
N HIS A 658 -5.33 -9.35 -5.41
CA HIS A 658 -6.01 -8.74 -4.27
C HIS A 658 -6.94 -7.57 -4.70
N VAL A 659 -8.15 -7.53 -4.16
CA VAL A 659 -9.23 -6.57 -4.45
C VAL A 659 -9.59 -6.42 -5.92
N THR A 660 -9.37 -7.46 -6.72
CA THR A 660 -9.78 -7.46 -8.14
C THR A 660 -11.30 -7.64 -8.27
N LEU A 661 -11.95 -6.69 -8.93
CA LEU A 661 -13.35 -6.79 -9.32
C LEU A 661 -13.48 -7.56 -10.64
N ASN A 662 -14.45 -8.48 -10.69
CA ASN A 662 -14.85 -9.20 -11.89
C ASN A 662 -16.36 -9.40 -11.93
N SER A 663 -16.89 -9.90 -13.04
CA SER A 663 -18.34 -10.05 -13.21
C SER A 663 -18.99 -10.94 -12.15
N ASN A 664 -18.30 -11.96 -11.61
CA ASN A 664 -18.85 -12.88 -10.63
C ASN A 664 -19.00 -12.22 -9.25
N ASN A 665 -17.93 -11.60 -8.76
CA ASN A 665 -17.96 -10.96 -7.43
C ASN A 665 -18.78 -9.67 -7.42
N VAL A 666 -18.80 -8.93 -8.54
CA VAL A 666 -19.71 -7.79 -8.72
C VAL A 666 -21.18 -8.22 -8.74
N THR A 667 -21.51 -9.30 -9.45
CA THR A 667 -22.88 -9.85 -9.44
C THR A 667 -23.31 -10.25 -8.04
N PHE A 668 -22.42 -10.90 -7.26
CA PHE A 668 -22.68 -11.23 -5.87
C PHE A 668 -22.96 -9.96 -5.04
N ALA A 669 -22.08 -8.95 -5.14
CA ALA A 669 -22.24 -7.68 -4.41
C ALA A 669 -23.56 -6.99 -4.77
N LEU A 670 -23.89 -6.89 -6.06
CA LEU A 670 -25.14 -6.30 -6.54
C LEU A 670 -26.36 -7.03 -6.00
N ASN A 671 -26.37 -8.36 -6.01
CA ASN A 671 -27.46 -9.15 -5.44
C ASN A 671 -27.66 -8.85 -3.94
N GLU A 672 -26.60 -8.76 -3.17
CA GLU A 672 -26.66 -8.44 -1.73
C GLU A 672 -27.12 -6.98 -1.49
N ILE A 673 -26.64 -6.04 -2.29
CA ILE A 673 -27.03 -4.62 -2.17
C ILE A 673 -28.49 -4.42 -2.57
N ILE A 674 -28.92 -4.96 -3.70
CA ILE A 674 -30.26 -4.74 -4.26
C ILE A 674 -31.32 -5.52 -3.47
N SER A 675 -31.08 -6.82 -3.19
CA SER A 675 -32.05 -7.65 -2.47
C SER A 675 -32.31 -7.20 -1.03
N GLY A 676 -31.33 -6.60 -0.38
CA GLY A 676 -31.49 -6.06 0.95
C GLY A 676 -32.19 -4.68 1.00
N ALA A 677 -32.29 -3.98 -0.14
CA ALA A 677 -33.10 -2.76 -0.27
C ALA A 677 -34.58 -3.09 -0.50
N LEU A 678 -34.89 -4.33 -0.90
CA LEU A 678 -36.27 -4.82 -0.99
C LEU A 678 -36.79 -5.00 0.43
N SER A 679 -37.92 -4.38 0.75
CA SER A 679 -38.62 -4.58 2.02
C SER A 679 -38.98 -6.07 2.23
N THR A 680 -39.30 -6.49 3.45
CA THR A 680 -39.78 -7.86 3.72
C THR A 680 -40.98 -8.24 2.84
N ASN A 681 -41.73 -7.27 2.37
CA ASN A 681 -42.85 -7.43 1.43
C ASN A 681 -42.36 -7.67 -0.02
N ASP A 682 -41.24 -7.08 -0.45
CA ASP A 682 -40.64 -7.35 -1.76
C ASP A 682 -39.99 -8.74 -1.81
N GLN A 683 -39.50 -9.27 -0.69
CA GLN A 683 -38.98 -10.62 -0.60
C GLN A 683 -40.07 -11.66 -0.87
N ALA A 684 -41.29 -11.41 -0.45
CA ALA A 684 -42.44 -12.26 -0.76
C ALA A 684 -42.76 -12.26 -2.27
N LEU A 685 -42.65 -11.11 -2.96
CA LEU A 685 -42.85 -11.02 -4.41
C LEU A 685 -41.71 -11.64 -5.22
N THR A 686 -40.45 -11.50 -4.77
CA THR A 686 -39.29 -12.10 -5.47
C THR A 686 -39.21 -13.61 -5.30
N SER A 687 -39.76 -14.18 -4.22
CA SER A 687 -39.86 -15.63 -4.01
C SER A 687 -40.92 -16.30 -4.88
N LEU A 688 -41.82 -15.51 -5.54
CA LEU A 688 -42.81 -16.00 -6.44
C LEU A 688 -42.18 -16.71 -7.64
N TRP A 689 -42.55 -17.95 -7.84
CA TRP A 689 -42.23 -18.66 -9.07
C TRP A 689 -43.51 -19.13 -9.77
N ILE A 690 -43.45 -19.17 -11.09
CA ILE A 690 -44.59 -19.53 -11.96
C ILE A 690 -44.15 -20.69 -12.80
N LYS A 691 -44.95 -21.77 -12.78
CA LYS A 691 -44.69 -22.93 -13.61
C LYS A 691 -44.74 -22.55 -15.09
N ASN A 692 -43.68 -22.82 -15.81
CA ASN A 692 -43.51 -22.43 -17.19
C ASN A 692 -42.84 -23.59 -17.97
N PRO A 693 -43.41 -24.06 -19.08
CA PRO A 693 -44.56 -23.52 -19.82
C PRO A 693 -45.92 -23.76 -19.15
N VAL A 694 -46.86 -22.87 -19.49
CA VAL A 694 -48.27 -22.91 -19.01
C VAL A 694 -49.13 -23.74 -19.96
N ASP A 695 -50.02 -24.57 -19.39
CA ASP A 695 -51.05 -25.28 -20.20
C ASP A 695 -52.44 -24.65 -20.01
N LYS A 696 -53.28 -25.21 -19.21
CA LYS A 696 -54.66 -24.70 -18.97
C LYS A 696 -54.77 -23.87 -17.69
N ILE A 697 -53.75 -23.93 -16.86
CA ILE A 697 -53.70 -23.29 -15.55
C ILE A 697 -52.37 -22.57 -15.44
N ILE A 698 -52.43 -21.30 -14.98
CA ILE A 698 -51.23 -20.58 -14.47
C ILE A 698 -51.09 -20.96 -13.01
N GLU A 699 -50.02 -21.64 -12.67
CA GLU A 699 -49.66 -22.06 -11.31
C GLU A 699 -48.62 -21.10 -10.73
N ILE A 700 -49.03 -20.32 -9.74
CA ILE A 700 -48.20 -19.34 -9.04
C ILE A 700 -47.91 -19.90 -7.65
N ASN A 701 -46.63 -20.03 -7.33
CA ASN A 701 -46.19 -20.55 -6.03
C ASN A 701 -45.47 -19.45 -5.24
N SER A 702 -45.74 -19.35 -3.95
CA SER A 702 -45.12 -18.43 -3.02
C SER A 702 -44.81 -19.10 -1.70
N ASP A 703 -43.59 -18.92 -1.21
CA ASP A 703 -43.16 -19.38 0.11
C ASP A 703 -43.66 -18.46 1.24
N TYR A 704 -44.23 -17.30 0.89
CA TYR A 704 -44.74 -16.31 1.83
C TYR A 704 -46.19 -15.92 1.48
N SER A 705 -46.92 -15.46 2.49
CA SER A 705 -48.28 -14.91 2.28
C SER A 705 -48.22 -13.54 1.62
N ILE A 706 -48.93 -13.39 0.48
CA ILE A 706 -48.98 -12.14 -0.31
C ILE A 706 -50.43 -11.65 -0.28
N GLU A 707 -50.66 -10.49 0.33
CA GLU A 707 -51.98 -9.89 0.47
C GLU A 707 -52.33 -8.94 -0.66
N ASN A 708 -53.62 -8.86 -1.02
CA ASN A 708 -54.20 -7.91 -1.97
C ASN A 708 -53.54 -7.90 -3.33
N ALA A 709 -53.21 -9.08 -3.91
CA ALA A 709 -52.55 -9.20 -5.19
C ALA A 709 -53.52 -8.99 -6.39
N ALA A 710 -53.22 -8.01 -7.25
CA ALA A 710 -53.83 -7.85 -8.55
C ALA A 710 -52.97 -8.54 -9.62
N ILE A 711 -53.51 -9.58 -10.23
CA ILE A 711 -52.80 -10.38 -11.24
C ILE A 711 -53.35 -10.04 -12.62
N THR A 712 -52.49 -9.61 -13.55
CA THR A 712 -52.83 -9.26 -14.89
C THR A 712 -51.95 -10.03 -15.90
N VAL A 713 -52.56 -10.65 -16.88
CA VAL A 713 -51.88 -11.32 -18.00
C VAL A 713 -52.08 -10.53 -19.27
N THR A 714 -50.98 -10.16 -19.93
CA THR A 714 -50.99 -9.41 -21.18
C THR A 714 -50.28 -10.19 -22.30
N ASP A 715 -50.72 -9.97 -23.53
CA ASP A 715 -49.95 -10.40 -24.71
C ASP A 715 -48.72 -9.46 -24.92
N MET A 716 -47.89 -9.79 -25.91
CA MET A 716 -46.69 -9.01 -26.23
C MET A 716 -46.96 -7.62 -26.78
N LEU A 717 -48.23 -7.29 -27.13
CA LEU A 717 -48.69 -5.98 -27.58
C LEU A 717 -49.28 -5.15 -26.42
N GLY A 718 -49.26 -5.68 -25.18
CA GLY A 718 -49.80 -5.00 -24.00
C GLY A 718 -51.30 -5.14 -23.81
N LYS A 719 -52.01 -5.93 -24.66
CA LYS A 719 -53.43 -6.19 -24.49
C LYS A 719 -53.67 -7.10 -23.29
N ILE A 720 -54.51 -6.66 -22.37
CA ILE A 720 -54.92 -7.48 -21.21
C ILE A 720 -55.79 -8.65 -21.69
N ILE A 721 -55.36 -9.87 -21.42
CA ILE A 721 -56.04 -11.12 -21.69
C ILE A 721 -56.81 -11.61 -20.49
N TYR A 722 -56.24 -11.40 -19.29
CA TYR A 722 -56.84 -11.84 -18.03
C TYR A 722 -56.48 -10.85 -16.93
N SER A 723 -57.37 -10.61 -15.99
CA SER A 723 -57.12 -9.80 -14.79
C SER A 723 -58.01 -10.28 -13.64
N VAL A 724 -57.40 -10.45 -12.45
CA VAL A 724 -58.07 -10.89 -11.24
C VAL A 724 -57.40 -10.30 -10.01
N LYS A 725 -58.16 -10.11 -8.93
CA LYS A 725 -57.66 -9.73 -7.61
C LYS A 725 -57.81 -10.90 -6.66
N HIS A 726 -56.77 -11.21 -5.90
CA HIS A 726 -56.76 -12.18 -4.81
C HIS A 726 -56.46 -11.49 -3.49
N GLN A 727 -57.24 -11.78 -2.43
CA GLN A 727 -57.00 -11.20 -1.12
C GLN A 727 -55.74 -11.74 -0.46
N ASN A 728 -55.42 -13.01 -0.75
CA ASN A 728 -54.21 -13.63 -0.19
C ASN A 728 -53.71 -14.75 -1.16
N ILE A 729 -52.40 -14.78 -1.39
CA ILE A 729 -51.70 -15.90 -2.05
C ILE A 729 -50.82 -16.52 -0.97
N ASN A 730 -51.06 -17.76 -0.60
CA ASN A 730 -50.28 -18.51 0.36
C ASN A 730 -50.09 -19.94 -0.16
N GLY A 731 -48.85 -20.32 -0.42
CA GLY A 731 -48.52 -21.56 -1.10
C GLY A 731 -48.83 -21.46 -2.62
N THR A 732 -49.60 -22.41 -3.16
CA THR A 732 -49.92 -22.49 -4.60
C THR A 732 -51.24 -21.85 -4.93
N LEU A 733 -51.26 -20.91 -5.87
CA LEU A 733 -52.46 -20.34 -6.49
C LEU A 733 -52.59 -20.85 -7.93
N GLU A 734 -53.73 -21.46 -8.24
CA GLU A 734 -54.06 -21.94 -9.58
C GLU A 734 -55.06 -21.03 -10.23
N ILE A 735 -54.74 -20.50 -11.41
CA ILE A 735 -55.60 -19.62 -12.20
C ILE A 735 -55.91 -20.31 -13.54
N PRO A 736 -57.16 -20.76 -13.74
CA PRO A 736 -57.58 -21.31 -15.03
C PRO A 736 -57.58 -20.23 -16.12
N VAL A 737 -56.90 -20.50 -17.24
CA VAL A 737 -56.81 -19.54 -18.36
C VAL A 737 -57.00 -20.25 -19.70
N SER A 738 -57.63 -19.52 -20.64
CA SER A 738 -57.75 -19.95 -22.04
C SER A 738 -56.83 -19.09 -22.91
N LEU A 739 -55.53 -19.44 -22.94
CA LEU A 739 -54.55 -18.77 -23.75
C LEU A 739 -54.29 -19.51 -25.04
N THR A 740 -54.12 -18.80 -26.15
CA THR A 740 -53.60 -19.33 -27.42
C THR A 740 -52.10 -19.55 -27.33
N LYS A 741 -51.54 -20.43 -28.17
CA LYS A 741 -50.11 -20.66 -28.24
C LYS A 741 -49.34 -19.34 -28.44
N GLY A 742 -48.40 -19.04 -27.56
CA GLY A 742 -47.66 -17.78 -27.63
C GLY A 742 -46.95 -17.40 -26.33
N ILE A 743 -46.39 -16.18 -26.31
CA ILE A 743 -45.69 -15.57 -25.18
C ILE A 743 -46.58 -14.53 -24.54
N TYR A 744 -46.65 -14.53 -23.20
CA TYR A 744 -47.43 -13.59 -22.43
C TYR A 744 -46.59 -13.04 -21.28
N LEU A 745 -46.97 -11.87 -20.78
CA LEU A 745 -46.43 -11.30 -19.53
C LEU A 745 -47.49 -11.40 -18.46
N ILE A 746 -47.14 -11.93 -17.32
CA ILE A 746 -47.95 -11.91 -16.11
C ILE A 746 -47.38 -10.88 -15.16
N ASN A 747 -48.18 -9.90 -14.79
CA ASN A 747 -47.86 -8.88 -13.78
C ASN A 747 -48.68 -9.16 -12.53
N ILE A 748 -48.00 -9.20 -11.39
CA ILE A 748 -48.62 -9.34 -10.07
C ILE A 748 -48.29 -8.07 -9.32
N ASN A 749 -49.33 -7.27 -9.04
CA ASN A 749 -49.25 -5.98 -8.37
C ASN A 749 -49.91 -6.05 -7.00
N THR A 750 -49.23 -5.58 -5.95
CA THR A 750 -49.70 -5.52 -4.57
C THR A 750 -49.55 -4.10 -4.04
N GLU A 751 -50.01 -3.84 -2.81
CA GLU A 751 -49.77 -2.57 -2.11
C GLU A 751 -48.29 -2.31 -1.83
N ASN A 752 -47.48 -3.36 -1.90
CA ASN A 752 -46.07 -3.36 -1.51
C ASN A 752 -45.10 -3.49 -2.71
N GLY A 753 -45.60 -3.41 -3.95
CA GLY A 753 -44.79 -3.51 -5.16
C GLY A 753 -45.40 -4.36 -6.28
N SER A 754 -44.68 -4.53 -7.40
CA SER A 754 -45.12 -5.34 -8.52
C SER A 754 -43.98 -6.21 -9.07
N ILE A 755 -44.36 -7.40 -9.60
CA ILE A 755 -43.43 -8.29 -10.30
C ILE A 755 -44.02 -8.69 -11.67
N THR A 756 -43.20 -8.67 -12.72
CA THR A 756 -43.58 -9.14 -14.06
C THR A 756 -42.73 -10.37 -14.41
N LYS A 757 -43.42 -11.43 -14.85
CA LYS A 757 -42.79 -12.67 -15.32
C LYS A 757 -43.28 -12.99 -16.73
N LYS A 758 -42.39 -13.57 -17.53
CA LYS A 758 -42.70 -14.10 -18.85
C LYS A 758 -43.24 -15.50 -18.74
N ILE A 759 -44.38 -15.80 -19.34
CA ILE A 759 -44.93 -17.17 -19.45
C ILE A 759 -45.06 -17.58 -20.92
N ILE A 760 -44.90 -18.85 -21.17
CA ILE A 760 -45.00 -19.45 -22.50
C ILE A 760 -46.18 -20.43 -22.50
N LYS A 761 -47.11 -20.26 -23.42
CA LYS A 761 -48.18 -21.22 -23.71
C LYS A 761 -47.76 -22.09 -24.90
N ASN A 762 -47.62 -23.39 -24.68
CA ASN A 762 -47.30 -24.37 -25.72
C ASN A 762 -48.50 -24.71 -26.63
#